data_b81825ad74e9fc09ab1c2e1706843075
#
_entry.id   b81825ad74e9fc09ab1c2e1706843075
#
_cell.length_a   1.000
_cell.length_b   1.000
_cell.length_c   1.000
_cell.angle_alpha   90.00
_cell.angle_beta   90.00
_cell.angle_gamma   90.00
#
_symmetry.space_group_name_H-M   'P 1'
#
loop_
_entity.id
_entity.type
_entity.pdbx_description
1 polymer ?
#
loop_
_entity_poly.entity_id
_entity_poly.type
_entity_poly.pdbx_seq_one_letter_code
_entity_poly.pdbx_strand_id
1 'polypeptide(L)'
;MSIVLAVMVVFEIVLMRQQLVDGEQYKSQAIKYTATSLTITAARGEIVDRYGRAIAQNRMGYSIVFNRAEMDKERWNDTIWKLTRILEEEGEEWIDNCPIVINPSGYAGYVEGEDKAIADMKAELNLQSYATAQNCLDTMYEEYELTNQDPAVARVIMGVRLNMELMEFSSSNPYTFAEDVSLDTVEKVAENSELLKGVEIHVVPIREYTDGTIAPHLIGNTGPIFAEEYEELKAQGYSINATIGKFGIEKTYESYLKGTNGVRKVQRDDTGEIVYEEITRAATPGNTVVLTIDSELQKVAQESIGRLVRKIAAEGGPKTGIDADAGAVVVMNVRTFEVLASVTYPSFDLATYNEDYSRLLTEKAAPLFNRVLNGTYAPGSTFKPAVALAGLQVGKDDPEHGINAETTYDCLDLRPNKGRPGYGEYTLDKYQDFTLYCLHEHGRCDVVKAIGVSCNIFFYATGYRLGITRMNDYCKQLGLGVSTGIGMGESKGILAGREDREKREMGWYEADTLTAAIGQNDNKFTPMQLCAYISTIANGGTRYEARIIKTIKTYDMEETVVEDTSENPVVYNELNVDTVMINIVKQGMKSVTEDGTAAELLGDYDIAVGGKTGTADTTDDATANALFIAFAPFDEPEIGVAIVGERCGYGNRMVQVARDIFDYYFKSDKTLGYLILEEGDLVGY
;
A
#
# COMPACT_ATOMS: atom_id res chain seq x y z
N MET A 1 80.58 22.45 -30.42
CA MET A 1 80.53 21.27 -29.51
C MET A 1 80.06 21.66 -28.08
N SER A 2 80.66 22.66 -27.46
CA SER A 2 80.28 23.11 -26.07
C SER A 2 78.86 23.57 -25.86
N ILE A 3 78.24 24.25 -26.85
CA ILE A 3 76.85 24.74 -26.76
C ILE A 3 75.84 23.58 -26.83
N VAL A 4 76.11 22.59 -27.66
CA VAL A 4 75.28 21.37 -27.78
C VAL A 4 75.29 20.57 -26.49
N LEU A 5 76.46 20.46 -25.87
CA LEU A 5 76.61 19.73 -24.57
C LEU A 5 75.86 20.48 -23.46
N ALA A 6 75.92 21.79 -23.42
CA ALA A 6 75.21 22.58 -22.43
C ALA A 6 73.66 22.48 -22.60
N VAL A 7 73.17 22.45 -23.84
CA VAL A 7 71.73 22.21 -24.13
C VAL A 7 71.28 20.83 -23.71
N MET A 8 72.12 19.79 -23.95
CA MET A 8 71.79 18.43 -23.49
C MET A 8 71.74 18.34 -21.97
N VAL A 9 72.69 18.94 -21.25
CA VAL A 9 72.66 18.97 -19.78
C VAL A 9 71.43 19.67 -19.23
N VAL A 10 71.03 20.81 -19.83
CA VAL A 10 69.78 21.51 -19.45
C VAL A 10 68.56 20.64 -19.73
N PHE A 11 68.55 19.91 -20.84
CA PHE A 11 67.44 18.99 -21.18
C PHE A 11 67.37 17.79 -20.22
N GLU A 12 68.51 17.25 -19.84
CA GLU A 12 68.57 16.17 -18.81
C GLU A 12 68.08 16.67 -17.43
N ILE A 13 68.44 17.89 -17.03
CA ILE A 13 67.99 18.46 -15.76
C ILE A 13 66.48 18.73 -15.80
N VAL A 14 65.93 19.19 -16.92
CA VAL A 14 64.47 19.39 -17.08
C VAL A 14 63.73 18.05 -17.08
N LEU A 15 64.27 17.04 -17.78
CA LEU A 15 63.69 15.68 -17.76
C LEU A 15 63.76 15.03 -16.36
N MET A 16 64.91 15.15 -15.67
CA MET A 16 65.02 14.71 -14.28
C MET A 16 64.02 15.39 -13.36
N ARG A 17 63.86 16.68 -13.51
CA ARG A 17 62.84 17.42 -12.73
C ARG A 17 61.42 16.93 -13.03
N GLN A 18 61.05 16.76 -14.29
CA GLN A 18 59.73 16.25 -14.69
C GLN A 18 59.49 14.82 -14.23
N GLN A 19 60.50 13.95 -14.24
CA GLN A 19 60.37 12.55 -13.83
C GLN A 19 60.44 12.34 -12.32
N LEU A 20 61.33 13.04 -11.61
CA LEU A 20 61.59 12.80 -10.20
C LEU A 20 60.87 13.75 -9.25
N VAL A 21 60.64 15.03 -9.67
CA VAL A 21 59.99 16.00 -8.81
C VAL A 21 58.50 16.14 -9.16
N ASP A 22 58.20 16.25 -10.46
CA ASP A 22 56.82 16.46 -10.92
C ASP A 22 56.13 15.17 -11.36
N GLY A 23 56.85 14.04 -11.36
CA GLY A 23 56.39 12.74 -11.84
C GLY A 23 55.15 12.19 -11.10
N GLU A 24 55.10 12.37 -9.78
CA GLU A 24 53.91 12.00 -8.99
C GLU A 24 52.71 12.87 -9.31
N GLN A 25 52.94 14.17 -9.58
CA GLN A 25 51.85 15.07 -9.96
C GLN A 25 51.33 14.75 -11.36
N TYR A 26 52.21 14.45 -12.34
CA TYR A 26 51.77 13.99 -13.67
C TYR A 26 51.10 12.64 -13.62
N LYS A 27 51.60 11.70 -12.79
CA LYS A 27 50.96 10.42 -12.56
C LYS A 27 49.56 10.57 -11.95
N SER A 28 49.41 11.42 -10.94
CA SER A 28 48.11 11.68 -10.33
C SER A 28 47.13 12.38 -11.27
N GLN A 29 47.62 13.27 -12.15
CA GLN A 29 46.79 13.87 -13.19
C GLN A 29 46.39 12.86 -14.26
N ALA A 30 47.30 12.01 -14.73
CA ALA A 30 46.99 10.94 -15.69
C ALA A 30 45.93 9.97 -15.12
N ILE A 31 46.06 9.59 -13.86
CA ILE A 31 45.08 8.77 -13.13
C ILE A 31 43.69 9.44 -13.13
N LYS A 32 43.64 10.74 -12.81
CA LYS A 32 42.37 11.46 -12.80
C LYS A 32 41.67 11.50 -14.16
N TYR A 33 42.39 11.51 -15.26
CA TYR A 33 41.84 11.55 -16.61
C TYR A 33 41.48 10.17 -17.17
N THR A 34 42.00 9.09 -16.63
CA THR A 34 41.78 7.71 -17.11
C THR A 34 40.90 6.88 -16.18
N ALA A 35 40.63 7.36 -14.95
CA ALA A 35 39.84 6.62 -14.00
C ALA A 35 38.33 6.63 -14.42
N THR A 36 37.74 5.44 -14.37
CA THR A 36 36.30 5.26 -14.57
C THR A 36 35.54 5.58 -13.28
N SER A 37 34.39 6.27 -13.41
CA SER A 37 33.52 6.53 -12.27
C SER A 37 32.50 5.41 -12.13
N LEU A 38 32.47 4.78 -10.97
CA LEU A 38 31.49 3.75 -10.60
C LEU A 38 30.53 4.29 -9.54
N THR A 39 29.28 3.89 -9.61
CA THR A 39 28.26 4.25 -8.63
C THR A 39 28.38 3.36 -7.40
N ILE A 40 28.34 3.96 -6.20
CA ILE A 40 28.12 3.24 -4.95
C ILE A 40 26.65 3.39 -4.63
N THR A 41 25.90 2.29 -4.68
CA THR A 41 24.47 2.30 -4.39
C THR A 41 24.23 2.68 -2.92
N ALA A 42 23.40 3.70 -2.70
CA ALA A 42 22.98 4.09 -1.35
C ALA A 42 21.94 3.11 -0.80
N ALA A 43 22.02 2.81 0.48
CA ALA A 43 20.95 2.09 1.17
C ALA A 43 19.66 2.94 1.15
N ARG A 44 18.53 2.27 0.92
CA ARG A 44 17.22 2.88 1.00
C ARG A 44 16.86 3.14 2.46
N GLY A 45 16.12 4.20 2.77
CA GLY A 45 15.64 4.48 4.10
C GLY A 45 14.76 3.34 4.63
N GLU A 46 14.79 3.11 5.93
CA GLU A 46 13.98 2.08 6.55
C GLU A 46 12.53 2.52 6.72
N ILE A 47 11.62 1.55 6.81
CA ILE A 47 10.22 1.77 7.22
C ILE A 47 10.03 1.01 8.52
N VAL A 48 9.71 1.75 9.57
CA VAL A 48 9.52 1.17 10.91
C VAL A 48 8.13 1.50 11.44
N ASP A 49 7.63 0.68 12.35
CA ASP A 49 6.37 0.94 13.01
C ASP A 49 6.50 2.07 14.06
N ARG A 50 5.40 2.40 14.75
CA ARG A 50 5.37 3.48 15.74
C ARG A 50 6.32 3.30 16.93
N TYR A 51 6.82 2.10 17.15
CA TYR A 51 7.75 1.73 18.23
C TYR A 51 9.18 1.49 17.73
N GLY A 52 9.46 1.75 16.45
CA GLY A 52 10.78 1.55 15.84
C GLY A 52 11.07 0.11 15.40
N ARG A 53 10.07 -0.79 15.40
CA ARG A 53 10.25 -2.15 14.88
C ARG A 53 10.30 -2.11 13.36
N ALA A 54 11.33 -2.69 12.76
CA ALA A 54 11.51 -2.69 11.32
C ALA A 54 10.40 -3.47 10.61
N ILE A 55 9.82 -2.86 9.57
CA ILE A 55 8.88 -3.49 8.64
C ILE A 55 9.60 -3.71 7.30
N ALA A 56 10.34 -2.71 6.85
CA ALA A 56 11.20 -2.81 5.69
C ALA A 56 12.58 -2.22 5.99
N GLN A 57 13.61 -3.02 5.78
CA GLN A 57 15.01 -2.70 6.06
C GLN A 57 15.89 -3.06 4.87
N ASN A 58 17.21 -2.94 5.02
CA ASN A 58 18.15 -3.42 4.02
C ASN A 58 19.09 -4.44 4.67
N ARG A 59 19.41 -5.49 3.92
CA ARG A 59 20.54 -6.36 4.21
C ARG A 59 21.59 -6.22 3.13
N MET A 60 22.81 -6.58 3.42
CA MET A 60 23.86 -6.65 2.41
C MET A 60 23.67 -7.91 1.58
N GLY A 61 23.71 -7.76 0.27
CA GLY A 61 23.64 -8.86 -0.68
C GLY A 61 24.69 -8.70 -1.78
N TYR A 62 24.75 -9.65 -2.68
CA TYR A 62 25.69 -9.68 -3.77
C TYR A 62 24.96 -9.65 -5.10
N SER A 63 25.41 -8.78 -6.02
CA SER A 63 24.92 -8.75 -7.40
C SER A 63 26.07 -9.03 -8.35
N ILE A 64 25.77 -9.76 -9.43
CA ILE A 64 26.70 -10.02 -10.50
C ILE A 64 26.45 -8.99 -11.60
N VAL A 65 27.49 -8.25 -11.96
CA VAL A 65 27.41 -7.10 -12.86
C VAL A 65 28.38 -7.25 -14.01
N PHE A 66 27.94 -6.90 -15.22
CA PHE A 66 28.84 -6.83 -16.38
C PHE A 66 29.42 -5.43 -16.52
N ASN A 67 30.75 -5.38 -16.67
CA ASN A 67 31.50 -4.17 -16.97
C ASN A 67 31.92 -4.18 -18.45
N ARG A 68 31.32 -3.31 -19.26
CA ARG A 68 31.58 -3.25 -20.71
C ARG A 68 33.04 -2.98 -21.05
N ALA A 69 33.75 -2.22 -20.23
CA ALA A 69 35.16 -1.86 -20.51
C ALA A 69 36.07 -3.05 -20.49
N GLU A 70 35.73 -4.13 -19.78
CA GLU A 70 36.55 -5.32 -19.57
C GLU A 70 36.00 -6.53 -20.33
N MET A 71 34.74 -6.51 -20.78
CA MET A 71 34.17 -7.60 -21.56
C MET A 71 34.67 -7.57 -23.01
N ASP A 72 35.27 -8.65 -23.46
CA ASP A 72 35.61 -8.87 -24.87
C ASP A 72 34.32 -9.12 -25.68
N LYS A 73 34.03 -8.21 -26.63
CA LYS A 73 32.83 -8.26 -27.43
C LYS A 73 32.66 -9.59 -28.20
N GLU A 74 33.74 -10.16 -28.67
CA GLU A 74 33.75 -11.45 -29.39
C GLU A 74 33.41 -12.64 -28.47
N ARG A 75 33.49 -12.45 -27.15
CA ARG A 75 33.29 -13.52 -26.17
C ARG A 75 32.03 -13.29 -25.29
N TRP A 76 31.23 -12.28 -25.57
CA TRP A 76 30.03 -11.98 -24.75
C TRP A 76 29.15 -13.22 -24.61
N ASN A 77 28.82 -13.88 -25.71
CA ASN A 77 27.93 -15.06 -25.70
C ASN A 77 28.53 -16.21 -24.85
N ASP A 78 29.81 -16.42 -24.96
CA ASP A 78 30.55 -17.44 -24.16
C ASP A 78 30.52 -17.10 -22.66
N THR A 79 30.73 -15.82 -22.31
CA THR A 79 30.73 -15.35 -20.92
C THR A 79 29.34 -15.47 -20.33
N ILE A 80 28.31 -15.03 -21.04
CA ILE A 80 26.89 -15.16 -20.61
C ILE A 80 26.56 -16.63 -20.36
N TRP A 81 26.84 -17.52 -21.33
CA TRP A 81 26.52 -18.94 -21.17
C TRP A 81 27.26 -19.62 -20.00
N LYS A 82 28.54 -19.34 -19.82
CA LYS A 82 29.29 -19.89 -18.69
C LYS A 82 28.75 -19.43 -17.35
N LEU A 83 28.46 -18.14 -17.26
CA LEU A 83 27.91 -17.58 -16.03
C LEU A 83 26.51 -18.15 -15.72
N THR A 84 25.65 -18.28 -16.74
CA THR A 84 24.35 -18.93 -16.60
C THR A 84 24.48 -20.36 -16.06
N ARG A 85 25.46 -21.13 -16.54
CA ARG A 85 25.69 -22.49 -16.06
C ARG A 85 26.10 -22.53 -14.60
N ILE A 86 26.90 -21.57 -14.14
CA ILE A 86 27.30 -21.48 -12.72
C ILE A 86 26.06 -21.21 -11.86
N LEU A 87 25.19 -20.27 -12.28
CA LEU A 87 23.98 -19.96 -11.53
C LEU A 87 22.99 -21.14 -11.52
N GLU A 88 22.77 -21.80 -12.66
CA GLU A 88 21.92 -23.01 -12.72
C GLU A 88 22.40 -24.13 -11.78
N GLU A 89 23.71 -24.33 -11.65
CA GLU A 89 24.28 -25.35 -10.77
C GLU A 89 24.05 -25.02 -9.28
N GLU A 90 23.97 -23.75 -8.93
CA GLU A 90 23.65 -23.27 -7.58
C GLU A 90 22.15 -23.07 -7.34
N GLY A 91 21.31 -23.24 -8.37
CA GLY A 91 19.87 -23.02 -8.28
C GLY A 91 19.50 -21.55 -8.22
N GLU A 92 20.34 -20.68 -8.75
CA GLU A 92 20.15 -19.23 -8.79
C GLU A 92 19.53 -18.78 -10.12
N GLU A 93 18.84 -17.66 -10.10
CA GLU A 93 18.23 -17.07 -11.27
C GLU A 93 19.02 -15.86 -11.77
N TRP A 94 18.89 -15.55 -13.07
CA TRP A 94 19.41 -14.31 -13.66
C TRP A 94 18.28 -13.51 -14.27
N ILE A 95 18.52 -12.23 -14.54
CA ILE A 95 17.52 -11.33 -15.10
C ILE A 95 17.29 -11.66 -16.57
N ASP A 96 16.15 -12.24 -16.89
CA ASP A 96 15.67 -12.54 -18.25
C ASP A 96 14.24 -12.03 -18.44
N ASN A 97 14.12 -10.81 -18.96
CA ASN A 97 12.83 -10.18 -19.23
C ASN A 97 12.39 -10.31 -20.70
N CYS A 98 13.01 -11.23 -21.47
CA CYS A 98 12.63 -11.42 -22.87
C CYS A 98 11.24 -12.06 -22.97
N PRO A 99 10.24 -11.39 -23.59
CA PRO A 99 8.86 -11.83 -23.61
C PRO A 99 8.60 -12.90 -24.69
N ILE A 100 9.59 -13.77 -24.95
CA ILE A 100 9.47 -14.89 -25.92
C ILE A 100 9.67 -16.20 -25.20
N VAL A 101 8.74 -17.13 -25.39
CA VAL A 101 8.88 -18.53 -25.01
C VAL A 101 8.97 -19.41 -26.24
N ILE A 102 9.86 -20.42 -26.18
CA ILE A 102 9.96 -21.45 -27.23
C ILE A 102 9.23 -22.69 -26.71
N ASN A 103 8.17 -23.09 -27.39
CA ASN A 103 7.40 -24.27 -27.01
C ASN A 103 8.19 -25.58 -27.34
N PRO A 104 7.80 -26.74 -26.79
CA PRO A 104 8.48 -28.02 -27.06
C PRO A 104 8.52 -28.44 -28.52
N SER A 105 7.71 -27.82 -29.38
CA SER A 105 7.69 -28.04 -30.85
C SER A 105 8.65 -27.12 -31.60
N GLY A 106 9.39 -26.25 -30.87
CA GLY A 106 10.38 -25.33 -31.44
C GLY A 106 9.80 -24.03 -32.03
N TYR A 107 8.52 -23.75 -31.82
CA TYR A 107 7.90 -22.49 -32.27
C TYR A 107 7.96 -21.43 -31.17
N ALA A 108 8.29 -20.19 -31.56
CA ALA A 108 8.28 -19.04 -30.68
C ALA A 108 6.84 -18.52 -30.48
N GLY A 109 6.51 -18.22 -29.20
CA GLY A 109 5.28 -17.54 -28.80
C GLY A 109 5.62 -16.35 -27.89
N TYR A 110 4.71 -15.39 -27.82
CA TYR A 110 4.82 -14.32 -26.83
C TYR A 110 4.29 -14.80 -25.47
N VAL A 111 4.87 -14.27 -24.39
CA VAL A 111 4.35 -14.43 -23.03
C VAL A 111 3.03 -13.66 -22.93
N GLU A 112 1.97 -14.31 -22.45
CA GLU A 112 0.65 -13.66 -22.29
C GLU A 112 0.71 -12.59 -21.19
N GLY A 113 0.12 -11.42 -21.47
CA GLY A 113 0.09 -10.30 -20.53
C GLY A 113 1.30 -9.36 -20.58
N GLU A 114 2.33 -9.68 -21.39
CA GLU A 114 3.55 -8.89 -21.54
C GLU A 114 3.51 -7.94 -22.76
N ASP A 115 2.36 -7.41 -23.10
CA ASP A 115 2.15 -6.58 -24.31
C ASP A 115 3.15 -5.44 -24.46
N LYS A 116 3.53 -4.84 -23.33
CA LYS A 116 4.49 -3.75 -23.29
C LYS A 116 5.92 -4.25 -23.56
N ALA A 117 6.40 -5.25 -22.83
CA ALA A 117 7.73 -5.82 -23.06
C ALA A 117 7.87 -6.31 -24.51
N ILE A 118 6.80 -6.83 -25.10
CA ILE A 118 6.73 -7.19 -26.51
C ILE A 118 6.88 -5.96 -27.42
N ALA A 119 6.25 -4.84 -27.07
CA ALA A 119 6.37 -3.60 -27.85
C ALA A 119 7.77 -3.01 -27.77
N ASP A 120 8.36 -2.96 -26.56
CA ASP A 120 9.71 -2.45 -26.32
C ASP A 120 10.76 -3.31 -27.04
N MET A 121 10.66 -4.63 -26.98
CA MET A 121 11.54 -5.56 -27.72
C MET A 121 11.43 -5.32 -29.23
N LYS A 122 10.21 -5.16 -29.79
CA LYS A 122 10.03 -4.90 -31.23
C LYS A 122 10.64 -3.56 -31.64
N ALA A 123 10.52 -2.55 -30.78
CA ALA A 123 11.11 -1.23 -31.03
C ALA A 123 12.64 -1.31 -31.03
N GLU A 124 13.24 -2.00 -30.07
CA GLU A 124 14.69 -2.19 -29.98
C GLU A 124 15.25 -2.94 -31.23
N LEU A 125 14.56 -4.01 -31.61
CA LEU A 125 14.92 -4.80 -32.80
C LEU A 125 14.53 -4.11 -34.13
N ASN A 126 14.04 -2.88 -34.08
CA ASN A 126 13.58 -2.12 -35.26
C ASN A 126 12.50 -2.86 -36.10
N LEU A 127 11.65 -3.66 -35.44
CA LEU A 127 10.59 -4.43 -36.10
C LEU A 127 9.25 -3.71 -36.04
N GLN A 128 8.39 -4.03 -37.00
CA GLN A 128 7.01 -3.48 -37.04
C GLN A 128 6.14 -4.06 -35.93
N SER A 129 5.14 -3.30 -35.48
CA SER A 129 4.24 -3.71 -34.39
C SER A 129 3.52 -5.06 -34.63
N TYR A 130 3.30 -5.44 -35.89
CA TYR A 130 2.69 -6.72 -36.26
C TYR A 130 3.68 -7.89 -36.38
N ALA A 131 4.98 -7.67 -36.13
CA ALA A 131 5.97 -8.75 -36.14
C ALA A 131 5.58 -9.87 -35.16
N THR A 132 5.76 -11.11 -35.61
CA THR A 132 5.50 -12.31 -34.79
C THR A 132 6.66 -12.58 -33.84
N ALA A 133 6.44 -13.37 -32.79
CA ALA A 133 7.51 -13.84 -31.93
C ALA A 133 8.65 -14.53 -32.69
N GLN A 134 8.29 -15.27 -33.76
CA GLN A 134 9.27 -15.90 -34.64
C GLN A 134 10.13 -14.86 -35.39
N ASN A 135 9.52 -13.76 -35.89
CA ASN A 135 10.29 -12.70 -36.53
C ASN A 135 11.31 -12.06 -35.57
N CYS A 136 10.90 -11.79 -34.31
CA CYS A 136 11.80 -11.27 -33.28
C CYS A 136 12.92 -12.27 -33.00
N LEU A 137 12.60 -13.54 -32.83
CA LEU A 137 13.55 -14.60 -32.58
C LEU A 137 14.58 -14.70 -33.72
N ASP A 138 14.13 -14.73 -34.99
CA ASP A 138 14.99 -14.82 -36.18
C ASP A 138 15.95 -13.61 -36.26
N THR A 139 15.45 -12.40 -35.95
CA THR A 139 16.29 -11.19 -35.92
C THR A 139 17.37 -11.29 -34.86
N MET A 140 17.02 -11.74 -33.61
CA MET A 140 18.00 -11.91 -32.55
C MET A 140 19.02 -13.00 -32.87
N TYR A 141 18.63 -14.08 -33.57
CA TYR A 141 19.59 -15.11 -34.03
C TYR A 141 20.68 -14.52 -34.94
N GLU A 142 20.29 -13.59 -35.83
CA GLU A 142 21.21 -12.91 -36.73
C GLU A 142 22.04 -11.85 -36.02
N GLU A 143 21.43 -10.95 -35.25
CA GLU A 143 22.09 -9.82 -34.58
C GLU A 143 23.09 -10.27 -33.50
N TYR A 144 22.73 -11.34 -32.77
CA TYR A 144 23.58 -11.85 -31.68
C TYR A 144 24.50 -12.99 -32.11
N GLU A 145 24.57 -13.31 -33.42
CA GLU A 145 25.48 -14.31 -33.99
C GLU A 145 25.26 -15.73 -33.44
N LEU A 146 24.00 -16.14 -33.22
CA LEU A 146 23.63 -17.40 -32.57
C LEU A 146 23.17 -18.51 -33.53
N THR A 147 23.28 -18.33 -34.83
CA THR A 147 22.73 -19.25 -35.86
C THR A 147 23.26 -20.70 -35.79
N ASN A 148 24.39 -20.94 -35.11
CA ASN A 148 24.98 -22.27 -34.93
C ASN A 148 24.85 -22.81 -33.49
N GLN A 149 24.11 -22.16 -32.61
CA GLN A 149 23.92 -22.57 -31.20
C GLN A 149 22.74 -23.51 -31.04
N ASP A 150 22.76 -24.30 -29.96
CA ASP A 150 21.57 -25.03 -29.51
C ASP A 150 20.45 -24.04 -29.21
N PRO A 151 19.18 -24.32 -29.62
CA PRO A 151 18.07 -23.38 -29.41
C PRO A 151 17.84 -22.98 -27.97
N ALA A 152 18.06 -23.88 -27.01
CA ALA A 152 17.90 -23.55 -25.58
C ALA A 152 19.01 -22.60 -25.09
N VAL A 153 20.24 -22.87 -25.50
CA VAL A 153 21.41 -21.99 -25.22
C VAL A 153 21.21 -20.63 -25.87
N ALA A 154 20.81 -20.61 -27.15
CA ALA A 154 20.55 -19.39 -27.88
C ALA A 154 19.48 -18.53 -27.20
N ARG A 155 18.36 -19.13 -26.72
CA ARG A 155 17.29 -18.41 -26.04
C ARG A 155 17.77 -17.70 -24.77
N VAL A 156 18.59 -18.36 -23.96
CA VAL A 156 19.19 -17.76 -22.76
C VAL A 156 20.04 -16.56 -23.12
N ILE A 157 20.96 -16.73 -24.06
CA ILE A 157 21.85 -15.64 -24.49
C ILE A 157 21.07 -14.47 -25.06
N MET A 158 20.02 -14.73 -25.88
CA MET A 158 19.14 -13.70 -26.43
C MET A 158 18.45 -12.88 -25.34
N GLY A 159 17.94 -13.52 -24.29
CA GLY A 159 17.29 -12.84 -23.20
C GLY A 159 18.23 -11.84 -22.52
N VAL A 160 19.44 -12.27 -22.18
CA VAL A 160 20.44 -11.42 -21.57
C VAL A 160 20.92 -10.30 -22.51
N ARG A 161 21.17 -10.62 -23.80
CA ARG A 161 21.61 -9.62 -24.80
C ARG A 161 20.56 -8.55 -25.06
N LEU A 162 19.31 -8.96 -25.20
CA LEU A 162 18.17 -8.02 -25.34
C LEU A 162 18.06 -7.10 -24.11
N ASN A 163 18.15 -7.65 -22.90
CA ASN A 163 18.12 -6.84 -21.69
C ASN A 163 19.30 -5.86 -21.60
N MET A 164 20.50 -6.28 -22.03
CA MET A 164 21.67 -5.39 -22.07
C MET A 164 21.42 -4.19 -23.00
N GLU A 165 20.73 -4.39 -24.13
CA GLU A 165 20.37 -3.31 -25.07
C GLU A 165 19.28 -2.41 -24.51
N LEU A 166 18.18 -2.98 -24.03
CA LEU A 166 17.08 -2.24 -23.39
C LEU A 166 17.52 -1.39 -22.21
N MET A 167 18.54 -1.86 -21.48
CA MET A 167 19.13 -1.15 -20.32
C MET A 167 20.29 -0.22 -20.69
N GLU A 168 20.52 0.07 -21.98
CA GLU A 168 21.57 0.96 -22.47
C GLU A 168 22.99 0.57 -21.94
N PHE A 169 23.32 -0.74 -21.92
CA PHE A 169 24.60 -1.23 -21.41
C PHE A 169 25.80 -0.55 -22.07
N SER A 170 26.60 0.12 -21.25
CA SER A 170 27.75 0.90 -21.69
C SER A 170 28.85 0.90 -20.65
N SER A 171 29.99 1.49 -20.96
CA SER A 171 31.10 1.64 -20.00
C SER A 171 30.74 2.54 -18.80
N SER A 172 29.74 3.41 -18.94
CA SER A 172 29.21 4.26 -17.87
C SER A 172 27.96 3.71 -17.21
N ASN A 173 27.32 2.70 -17.81
CA ASN A 173 26.12 2.06 -17.31
C ASN A 173 26.31 0.53 -17.29
N PRO A 174 26.87 -0.04 -16.22
CA PRO A 174 27.02 -1.48 -16.04
C PRO A 174 25.68 -2.21 -16.09
N TYR A 175 25.66 -3.45 -16.54
CA TYR A 175 24.46 -4.28 -16.57
C TYR A 175 24.44 -5.25 -15.39
N THR A 176 23.40 -5.24 -14.59
CA THR A 176 23.18 -6.23 -13.53
C THR A 176 22.61 -7.49 -14.15
N PHE A 177 23.40 -8.57 -14.09
CA PHE A 177 23.04 -9.87 -14.63
C PHE A 177 22.21 -10.70 -13.66
N ALA A 178 22.59 -10.70 -12.37
CA ALA A 178 21.85 -11.37 -11.32
C ALA A 178 21.93 -10.55 -10.01
N GLU A 179 20.87 -10.58 -9.25
CA GLU A 179 20.77 -9.89 -7.97
C GLU A 179 20.61 -10.90 -6.84
N ASP A 180 21.11 -10.52 -5.66
CA ASP A 180 20.91 -11.27 -4.42
C ASP A 180 21.39 -12.73 -4.48
N VAL A 181 22.53 -12.96 -5.12
CA VAL A 181 23.12 -14.28 -5.24
C VAL A 181 23.79 -14.73 -3.93
N SER A 182 23.85 -16.03 -3.72
CA SER A 182 24.44 -16.64 -2.53
C SER A 182 25.97 -16.47 -2.50
N LEU A 183 26.54 -16.67 -1.32
CA LEU A 183 28.01 -16.64 -1.16
C LEU A 183 28.68 -17.77 -1.95
N ASP A 184 28.05 -18.94 -2.07
CA ASP A 184 28.58 -20.08 -2.84
C ASP A 184 28.69 -19.72 -4.33
N THR A 185 27.68 -19.02 -4.88
CA THR A 185 27.74 -18.47 -6.25
C THR A 185 28.86 -17.44 -6.41
N VAL A 186 29.00 -16.54 -5.44
CA VAL A 186 30.08 -15.54 -5.42
C VAL A 186 31.47 -16.22 -5.46
N GLU A 187 31.69 -17.26 -4.64
CA GLU A 187 32.94 -18.00 -4.62
C GLU A 187 33.24 -18.67 -5.98
N LYS A 188 32.24 -19.32 -6.58
CA LYS A 188 32.38 -19.95 -7.91
C LYS A 188 32.69 -18.96 -9.02
N VAL A 189 32.01 -17.80 -9.02
CA VAL A 189 32.29 -16.73 -10.00
C VAL A 189 33.69 -16.21 -9.82
N ALA A 190 34.16 -16.00 -8.58
CA ALA A 190 35.48 -15.53 -8.29
C ALA A 190 36.59 -16.55 -8.72
N GLU A 191 36.39 -17.86 -8.49
CA GLU A 191 37.27 -18.92 -8.94
C GLU A 191 37.39 -18.98 -10.46
N ASN A 192 36.37 -18.59 -11.20
CA ASN A 192 36.32 -18.57 -12.65
C ASN A 192 36.65 -17.20 -13.28
N SER A 193 37.14 -16.24 -12.53
CA SER A 193 37.36 -14.84 -12.95
C SER A 193 38.19 -14.69 -14.23
N GLU A 194 39.21 -15.54 -14.47
CA GLU A 194 39.96 -15.52 -15.71
C GLU A 194 39.14 -15.87 -16.97
N LEU A 195 38.11 -16.71 -16.81
CA LEU A 195 37.20 -17.12 -17.88
C LEU A 195 36.02 -16.17 -18.01
N LEU A 196 35.71 -15.41 -16.97
CA LEU A 196 34.60 -14.49 -16.84
C LEU A 196 35.06 -13.02 -16.83
N LYS A 197 35.97 -12.67 -17.76
CA LYS A 197 36.45 -11.28 -17.86
C LYS A 197 35.32 -10.29 -18.04
N GLY A 198 35.34 -9.23 -17.22
CA GLY A 198 34.30 -8.20 -17.21
C GLY A 198 33.04 -8.55 -16.41
N VAL A 199 33.09 -9.68 -15.67
CA VAL A 199 32.10 -10.02 -14.65
C VAL A 199 32.60 -9.55 -13.29
N GLU A 200 31.85 -8.71 -12.61
CA GLU A 200 32.19 -8.16 -11.29
C GLU A 200 31.12 -8.55 -10.27
N ILE A 201 31.55 -8.71 -9.02
CA ILE A 201 30.69 -8.93 -7.87
C ILE A 201 30.57 -7.60 -7.12
N HIS A 202 29.35 -7.08 -7.02
CA HIS A 202 29.08 -5.87 -6.27
C HIS A 202 28.32 -6.21 -4.98
N VAL A 203 28.78 -5.64 -3.86
CA VAL A 203 28.05 -5.67 -2.60
C VAL A 203 27.04 -4.52 -2.61
N VAL A 204 25.77 -4.84 -2.52
CA VAL A 204 24.68 -3.88 -2.64
C VAL A 204 23.66 -4.04 -1.50
N PRO A 205 23.01 -2.96 -1.08
CA PRO A 205 21.91 -3.08 -0.14
C PRO A 205 20.68 -3.67 -0.85
N ILE A 206 20.20 -4.80 -0.34
CA ILE A 206 18.99 -5.47 -0.82
C ILE A 206 17.83 -5.11 0.10
N ARG A 207 16.69 -4.70 -0.47
CA ARG A 207 15.48 -4.40 0.29
C ARG A 207 14.88 -5.67 0.85
N GLU A 208 14.59 -5.67 2.15
CA GLU A 208 14.03 -6.80 2.86
C GLU A 208 12.80 -6.36 3.66
N TYR A 209 11.73 -7.14 3.57
CA TYR A 209 10.53 -6.97 4.38
C TYR A 209 10.58 -8.00 5.52
N THR A 210 10.75 -7.53 6.77
CA THR A 210 10.96 -8.41 7.94
C THR A 210 9.78 -9.35 8.20
N ASP A 211 8.57 -8.88 7.91
CA ASP A 211 7.34 -9.66 7.84
C ASP A 211 6.51 -9.05 6.70
N GLY A 212 6.66 -9.60 5.50
CA GLY A 212 6.02 -9.10 4.29
C GLY A 212 4.49 -9.12 4.31
N THR A 213 3.89 -9.79 5.31
CA THR A 213 2.43 -9.83 5.49
C THR A 213 1.88 -8.63 6.25
N ILE A 214 2.74 -7.81 6.88
CA ILE A 214 2.33 -6.63 7.64
C ILE A 214 1.90 -5.51 6.70
N ALA A 215 0.60 -5.25 6.64
CA ALA A 215 0.00 -4.14 5.89
C ALA A 215 0.57 -3.95 4.46
N PRO A 216 0.73 -5.00 3.62
CA PRO A 216 1.46 -4.91 2.35
C PRO A 216 0.86 -3.90 1.39
N HIS A 217 -0.46 -3.71 1.37
CA HIS A 217 -1.14 -2.70 0.55
C HIS A 217 -0.75 -1.27 0.91
N LEU A 218 -0.31 -1.06 2.15
CA LEU A 218 0.09 0.21 2.68
C LEU A 218 1.59 0.45 2.51
N ILE A 219 2.40 -0.56 2.86
CA ILE A 219 3.86 -0.48 2.76
C ILE A 219 4.28 -0.35 1.29
N GLY A 220 3.77 -1.22 0.43
CA GLY A 220 4.18 -1.26 -0.97
C GLY A 220 5.48 -2.02 -1.19
N ASN A 221 5.92 -2.06 -2.46
CA ASN A 221 7.17 -2.70 -2.83
C ASN A 221 8.05 -1.78 -3.67
N THR A 222 9.28 -2.21 -3.87
CA THR A 222 10.24 -1.59 -4.79
C THR A 222 10.38 -2.48 -6.04
N GLY A 223 10.79 -1.86 -7.15
CA GLY A 223 11.04 -2.56 -8.41
C GLY A 223 11.78 -1.70 -9.40
N PRO A 224 12.22 -2.26 -10.53
CA PRO A 224 12.95 -1.54 -11.57
C PRO A 224 12.11 -0.42 -12.17
N ILE A 225 12.77 0.61 -12.67
CA ILE A 225 12.12 1.68 -13.43
C ILE A 225 11.66 1.13 -14.78
N PHE A 226 10.40 1.41 -15.14
CA PHE A 226 9.90 1.14 -16.48
C PHE A 226 10.21 2.30 -17.43
N ALA A 227 10.26 2.04 -18.74
CA ALA A 227 10.63 3.03 -19.74
C ALA A 227 9.80 4.32 -19.66
N GLU A 228 8.48 4.22 -19.42
CA GLU A 228 7.61 5.38 -19.30
C GLU A 228 7.90 6.19 -18.03
N GLU A 229 8.24 5.54 -16.93
CA GLU A 229 8.61 6.20 -15.68
C GLU A 229 9.96 6.90 -15.84
N TYR A 230 10.88 6.32 -16.64
CA TYR A 230 12.22 6.84 -16.83
C TYR A 230 12.24 8.21 -17.50
N GLU A 231 11.36 8.47 -18.46
CA GLU A 231 11.27 9.78 -19.12
C GLU A 231 11.03 10.94 -18.12
N GLU A 232 10.23 10.69 -17.07
CA GLU A 232 9.98 11.67 -16.02
C GLU A 232 11.10 11.68 -14.96
N LEU A 233 11.64 10.51 -14.61
CA LEU A 233 12.59 10.35 -13.50
C LEU A 233 14.03 10.66 -13.90
N LYS A 234 14.39 10.57 -15.17
CA LYS A 234 15.70 10.96 -15.72
C LYS A 234 16.07 12.40 -15.36
N ALA A 235 15.09 13.31 -15.46
CA ALA A 235 15.28 14.71 -15.08
C ALA A 235 15.54 14.90 -13.58
N GLN A 236 15.15 13.93 -12.74
CA GLN A 236 15.37 13.90 -11.30
C GLN A 236 16.66 13.15 -10.90
N GLY A 237 17.47 12.74 -11.91
CA GLY A 237 18.77 12.10 -11.69
C GLY A 237 18.73 10.61 -11.43
N TYR A 238 17.63 9.92 -11.78
CA TYR A 238 17.60 8.46 -11.75
C TYR A 238 18.32 7.86 -12.95
N SER A 239 19.02 6.75 -12.73
CA SER A 239 19.52 5.89 -13.82
C SER A 239 18.41 4.95 -14.28
N ILE A 240 18.53 4.43 -15.49
CA ILE A 240 17.56 3.45 -16.02
C ILE A 240 17.53 2.15 -15.19
N ASN A 241 18.65 1.81 -14.55
CA ASN A 241 18.82 0.63 -13.69
C ASN A 241 18.44 0.90 -12.22
N ALA A 242 17.85 2.07 -11.91
CA ALA A 242 17.48 2.36 -10.53
C ALA A 242 16.23 1.61 -10.11
N THR A 243 16.19 1.22 -8.84
CA THR A 243 15.01 0.66 -8.18
C THR A 243 14.25 1.78 -7.49
N ILE A 244 12.94 1.81 -7.66
CA ILE A 244 12.03 2.81 -7.09
C ILE A 244 10.85 2.15 -6.38
N GLY A 245 10.17 2.90 -5.52
CA GLY A 245 8.88 2.47 -4.96
C GLY A 245 7.78 2.40 -6.02
N LYS A 246 7.07 1.27 -6.11
CA LYS A 246 6.04 1.01 -7.12
C LYS A 246 4.64 1.38 -6.65
N PHE A 247 4.33 1.15 -5.39
CA PHE A 247 3.06 1.55 -4.77
C PHE A 247 3.26 1.76 -3.26
N GLY A 248 2.18 2.16 -2.56
CA GLY A 248 2.17 2.32 -1.12
C GLY A 248 3.11 3.44 -0.62
N ILE A 249 3.62 3.26 0.59
CA ILE A 249 4.57 4.17 1.24
C ILE A 249 5.88 4.22 0.46
N GLU A 250 6.35 3.07 -0.03
CA GLU A 250 7.55 3.00 -0.85
C GLU A 250 7.51 4.00 -2.02
N LYS A 251 6.36 4.14 -2.69
CA LYS A 251 6.17 5.10 -3.79
C LYS A 251 5.90 6.52 -3.29
N THR A 252 4.97 6.65 -2.35
CA THR A 252 4.50 7.99 -1.93
C THR A 252 5.59 8.78 -1.23
N TYR A 253 6.47 8.10 -0.50
CA TYR A 253 7.58 8.69 0.24
C TYR A 253 8.96 8.40 -0.40
N GLU A 254 8.97 8.08 -1.70
CA GLU A 254 10.19 7.82 -2.48
C GLU A 254 11.26 8.90 -2.26
N SER A 255 10.89 10.18 -2.28
CA SER A 255 11.82 11.30 -2.11
C SER A 255 12.56 11.32 -0.77
N TYR A 256 11.99 10.71 0.27
CA TYR A 256 12.61 10.55 1.58
C TYR A 256 13.37 9.24 1.69
N LEU A 257 12.78 8.15 1.19
CA LEU A 257 13.33 6.82 1.27
C LEU A 257 14.54 6.60 0.35
N LYS A 258 14.58 7.30 -0.79
CA LYS A 258 15.70 7.21 -1.71
C LYS A 258 16.96 7.83 -1.09
N GLY A 259 18.04 7.05 -1.01
CA GLY A 259 19.36 7.57 -0.65
C GLY A 259 20.02 8.38 -1.79
N THR A 260 21.15 8.94 -1.51
CA THR A 260 22.00 9.59 -2.52
C THR A 260 23.19 8.73 -2.82
N ASN A 261 23.27 8.21 -4.03
CA ASN A 261 24.35 7.33 -4.46
C ASN A 261 25.70 8.03 -4.35
N GLY A 262 26.72 7.29 -3.91
CA GLY A 262 28.10 7.70 -3.90
C GLY A 262 28.76 7.54 -5.27
N VAL A 263 29.99 8.02 -5.37
CA VAL A 263 30.82 7.87 -6.58
C VAL A 263 32.20 7.43 -6.17
N ARG A 264 32.63 6.30 -6.72
CA ARG A 264 33.98 5.73 -6.60
C ARG A 264 34.67 5.86 -7.96
N LYS A 265 35.89 6.38 -7.98
CA LYS A 265 36.75 6.39 -9.16
C LYS A 265 37.75 5.24 -9.05
N VAL A 266 37.81 4.43 -10.07
CA VAL A 266 38.77 3.32 -10.18
C VAL A 266 39.59 3.44 -11.46
N GLN A 267 40.86 3.15 -11.37
CA GLN A 267 41.71 2.91 -12.53
C GLN A 267 42.24 1.50 -12.43
N ARG A 268 42.15 0.77 -13.52
CA ARG A 268 42.68 -0.58 -13.66
C ARG A 268 43.89 -0.56 -14.59
N ASP A 269 44.78 -1.51 -14.42
CA ASP A 269 45.88 -1.76 -15.37
C ASP A 269 45.39 -2.62 -16.54
N ASP A 270 46.35 -3.01 -17.39
CA ASP A 270 46.11 -3.86 -18.56
C ASP A 270 45.79 -5.31 -18.21
N THR A 271 45.94 -5.71 -16.95
CA THR A 271 45.52 -7.03 -16.42
C THR A 271 44.14 -7.00 -15.76
N GLY A 272 43.54 -5.82 -15.61
CA GLY A 272 42.24 -5.62 -14.92
C GLY A 272 42.35 -5.38 -13.41
N GLU A 273 43.59 -5.38 -12.84
CA GLU A 273 43.80 -5.09 -11.42
C GLU A 273 43.58 -3.59 -11.09
N ILE A 274 42.91 -3.31 -9.98
CA ILE A 274 42.69 -1.94 -9.51
C ILE A 274 44.01 -1.36 -9.00
N VAL A 275 44.57 -0.41 -9.75
CA VAL A 275 45.83 0.31 -9.40
C VAL A 275 45.58 1.62 -8.69
N TYR A 276 44.36 2.12 -8.75
CA TYR A 276 43.93 3.34 -8.07
C TYR A 276 42.42 3.29 -7.73
N GLU A 277 42.11 3.69 -6.52
CA GLU A 277 40.74 3.81 -6.06
C GLU A 277 40.57 5.06 -5.18
N GLU A 278 39.48 5.83 -5.41
CA GLU A 278 39.15 7.02 -4.62
C GLU A 278 37.63 7.13 -4.52
N ILE A 279 37.08 7.20 -3.30
CA ILE A 279 35.68 7.56 -3.09
C ILE A 279 35.60 9.08 -3.16
N THR A 280 35.11 9.61 -4.28
CA THR A 280 34.98 11.05 -4.51
C THR A 280 33.71 11.64 -3.89
N ARG A 281 32.69 10.79 -3.68
CA ARG A 281 31.48 11.10 -2.94
C ARG A 281 31.00 9.84 -2.22
N ALA A 282 30.84 9.92 -0.91
CA ALA A 282 30.24 8.82 -0.14
C ALA A 282 28.75 8.67 -0.47
N ALA A 283 28.24 7.45 -0.43
CA ALA A 283 26.80 7.21 -0.47
C ALA A 283 26.16 7.69 0.83
N THR A 284 25.01 8.32 0.73
CA THR A 284 24.19 8.73 1.89
C THR A 284 22.91 7.94 1.88
N PRO A 285 22.61 7.15 2.92
CA PRO A 285 21.34 6.42 3.01
C PRO A 285 20.12 7.34 2.96
N GLY A 286 18.98 6.78 2.58
CA GLY A 286 17.69 7.47 2.65
C GLY A 286 17.21 7.63 4.09
N ASN A 287 16.20 8.45 4.29
CA ASN A 287 15.63 8.74 5.61
C ASN A 287 14.72 7.60 6.09
N THR A 288 14.71 7.34 7.38
CA THR A 288 13.83 6.36 8.02
C THR A 288 12.43 6.94 8.19
N VAL A 289 11.43 6.24 7.68
CA VAL A 289 10.02 6.58 7.78
C VAL A 289 9.40 5.83 8.96
N VAL A 290 9.02 6.56 10.01
CA VAL A 290 8.32 6.01 11.19
C VAL A 290 6.83 6.11 10.97
N LEU A 291 6.14 4.98 11.00
CA LEU A 291 4.70 4.89 10.79
C LEU A 291 3.92 5.14 12.08
N THR A 292 2.63 5.40 11.92
CA THR A 292 1.66 5.37 13.03
C THR A 292 1.16 3.96 13.34
N ILE A 293 1.41 3.00 12.46
CA ILE A 293 1.02 1.59 12.60
C ILE A 293 1.68 0.96 13.81
N ASP A 294 0.89 0.21 14.58
CA ASP A 294 1.35 -0.78 15.55
C ASP A 294 1.33 -2.15 14.85
N SER A 295 2.50 -2.70 14.55
CA SER A 295 2.65 -3.92 13.76
C SER A 295 2.00 -5.14 14.45
N GLU A 296 1.99 -5.22 15.77
CA GLU A 296 1.35 -6.31 16.50
C GLU A 296 -0.18 -6.15 16.52
N LEU A 297 -0.70 -4.93 16.69
CA LEU A 297 -2.13 -4.66 16.53
C LEU A 297 -2.61 -4.99 15.11
N GLN A 298 -1.79 -4.66 14.12
CA GLN A 298 -2.03 -5.02 12.71
C GLN A 298 -2.18 -6.53 12.55
N LYS A 299 -1.26 -7.34 13.12
CA LYS A 299 -1.33 -8.81 13.10
C LYS A 299 -2.61 -9.33 13.74
N VAL A 300 -2.93 -8.86 14.94
CA VAL A 300 -4.16 -9.26 15.65
C VAL A 300 -5.40 -8.99 14.80
N ALA A 301 -5.49 -7.81 14.20
CA ALA A 301 -6.61 -7.45 13.34
C ALA A 301 -6.67 -8.30 12.06
N GLN A 302 -5.52 -8.59 11.42
CA GLN A 302 -5.42 -9.45 10.23
C GLN A 302 -5.87 -10.88 10.54
N GLU A 303 -5.34 -11.46 11.60
CA GLU A 303 -5.68 -12.83 12.01
C GLU A 303 -7.15 -12.96 12.39
N SER A 304 -7.68 -11.96 13.12
CA SER A 304 -9.07 -11.98 13.58
C SER A 304 -10.05 -11.94 12.40
N ILE A 305 -9.90 -10.96 11.48
CA ILE A 305 -10.80 -10.86 10.32
C ILE A 305 -10.64 -12.08 9.41
N GLY A 306 -9.43 -12.54 9.15
CA GLY A 306 -9.18 -13.72 8.31
C GLY A 306 -9.79 -15.00 8.89
N ARG A 307 -9.62 -15.23 10.20
CA ARG A 307 -10.25 -16.35 10.93
C ARG A 307 -11.77 -16.29 10.84
N LEU A 308 -12.34 -15.10 11.06
CA LEU A 308 -13.79 -14.91 11.04
C LEU A 308 -14.40 -15.13 9.66
N VAL A 309 -13.82 -14.55 8.61
CA VAL A 309 -14.29 -14.71 7.22
C VAL A 309 -14.26 -16.18 6.81
N ARG A 310 -13.15 -16.89 7.06
CA ARG A 310 -13.05 -18.33 6.79
C ARG A 310 -14.10 -19.15 7.57
N LYS A 311 -14.33 -18.83 8.84
CA LYS A 311 -15.38 -19.49 9.65
C LYS A 311 -16.76 -19.26 9.06
N ILE A 312 -17.10 -18.02 8.69
CA ILE A 312 -18.39 -17.69 8.08
C ILE A 312 -18.58 -18.42 6.76
N ALA A 313 -17.55 -18.51 5.91
CA ALA A 313 -17.60 -19.23 4.66
C ALA A 313 -17.83 -20.73 4.87
N ALA A 314 -17.17 -21.32 5.87
CA ALA A 314 -17.28 -22.76 6.17
C ALA A 314 -18.65 -23.16 6.79
N GLU A 315 -19.23 -22.29 7.63
CA GLU A 315 -20.48 -22.56 8.36
C GLU A 315 -21.72 -21.97 7.64
N GLY A 316 -21.52 -21.08 6.66
CA GLY A 316 -22.57 -20.37 5.96
C GLY A 316 -23.33 -21.22 4.93
N GLY A 317 -24.57 -20.85 4.68
CA GLY A 317 -25.38 -21.35 3.59
C GLY A 317 -25.65 -20.25 2.54
N PRO A 318 -26.49 -20.54 1.52
CA PRO A 318 -26.91 -19.57 0.54
C PRO A 318 -27.47 -18.30 1.20
N LYS A 319 -26.96 -17.12 0.82
CA LYS A 319 -27.31 -15.79 1.40
C LYS A 319 -27.00 -15.64 2.90
N THR A 320 -26.19 -16.55 3.49
CA THR A 320 -25.79 -16.48 4.90
C THR A 320 -24.30 -16.59 5.11
N GLY A 321 -23.49 -16.45 4.05
CA GLY A 321 -22.04 -16.29 4.12
C GLY A 321 -21.20 -17.39 3.47
N ILE A 322 -21.80 -18.37 2.76
CA ILE A 322 -21.02 -19.37 2.00
C ILE A 322 -20.08 -18.74 0.96
N ASP A 323 -20.42 -17.56 0.52
CA ASP A 323 -19.69 -16.73 -0.44
C ASP A 323 -18.78 -15.66 0.21
N ALA A 324 -18.61 -15.72 1.54
CA ALA A 324 -17.72 -14.82 2.26
C ALA A 324 -16.25 -15.12 1.91
N ASP A 325 -15.53 -14.12 1.43
CA ASP A 325 -14.14 -14.30 0.96
C ASP A 325 -13.21 -13.12 1.26
N ALA A 326 -13.74 -11.98 1.71
CA ALA A 326 -12.94 -10.79 1.89
C ALA A 326 -13.43 -9.88 3.04
N GLY A 327 -12.55 -8.96 3.47
CA GLY A 327 -12.88 -7.97 4.48
C GLY A 327 -11.81 -6.91 4.65
N ALA A 328 -12.11 -5.90 5.46
CA ALA A 328 -11.21 -4.82 5.80
C ALA A 328 -11.40 -4.37 7.24
N VAL A 329 -10.30 -3.93 7.87
CA VAL A 329 -10.31 -3.36 9.22
C VAL A 329 -9.47 -2.10 9.25
N VAL A 330 -9.98 -1.06 9.91
CA VAL A 330 -9.21 0.15 10.23
C VAL A 330 -9.30 0.38 11.73
N VAL A 331 -8.16 0.65 12.34
CA VAL A 331 -8.07 1.13 13.73
C VAL A 331 -7.39 2.49 13.73
N MET A 332 -7.98 3.47 14.41
CA MET A 332 -7.52 4.85 14.40
C MET A 332 -7.52 5.42 15.82
N ASN A 333 -6.50 6.20 16.17
CA ASN A 333 -6.52 7.02 17.36
C ASN A 333 -7.53 8.16 17.19
N VAL A 334 -8.53 8.25 18.05
CA VAL A 334 -9.62 9.25 17.91
C VAL A 334 -9.20 10.69 18.17
N ARG A 335 -8.06 10.90 18.85
CA ARG A 335 -7.57 12.23 19.24
C ARG A 335 -6.59 12.82 18.22
N THR A 336 -5.95 11.96 17.40
CA THR A 336 -4.89 12.38 16.48
C THR A 336 -5.13 11.93 15.04
N PHE A 337 -6.09 11.06 14.81
CA PHE A 337 -6.39 10.36 13.55
C PHE A 337 -5.17 9.60 12.97
N GLU A 338 -4.25 9.21 13.85
CA GLU A 338 -3.21 8.23 13.51
C GLU A 338 -3.86 6.88 13.19
N VAL A 339 -3.54 6.33 12.03
CA VAL A 339 -3.96 4.98 11.66
C VAL A 339 -3.06 3.98 12.36
N LEU A 340 -3.61 3.22 13.29
CA LEU A 340 -2.89 2.24 14.10
C LEU A 340 -2.84 0.86 13.43
N ALA A 341 -3.86 0.52 12.66
CA ALA A 341 -3.91 -0.67 11.81
C ALA A 341 -4.75 -0.43 10.56
N SER A 342 -4.33 -1.03 9.44
CA SER A 342 -4.97 -0.94 8.12
C SER A 342 -4.93 -2.30 7.44
N VAL A 343 -6.02 -3.06 7.54
CA VAL A 343 -6.08 -4.45 7.14
C VAL A 343 -6.95 -4.63 5.91
N THR A 344 -6.43 -5.28 4.91
CA THR A 344 -7.17 -5.85 3.78
C THR A 344 -7.04 -7.37 3.82
N TYR A 345 -8.15 -8.08 3.73
CA TYR A 345 -8.20 -9.55 3.63
C TYR A 345 -9.01 -9.96 2.37
N PRO A 346 -8.57 -10.97 1.57
CA PRO A 346 -7.26 -11.59 1.67
C PRO A 346 -6.12 -10.61 1.38
N SER A 347 -4.92 -10.99 1.78
CA SER A 347 -3.71 -10.19 1.63
C SER A 347 -2.65 -10.98 0.86
N PHE A 348 -1.47 -10.42 0.72
CA PHE A 348 -0.31 -11.03 0.08
C PHE A 348 0.94 -10.78 0.91
N ASP A 349 2.03 -11.46 0.55
CA ASP A 349 3.35 -11.28 1.16
C ASP A 349 4.24 -10.46 0.23
N LEU A 350 4.84 -9.38 0.75
CA LEU A 350 5.78 -8.55 0.00
C LEU A 350 7.07 -9.29 -0.33
N ALA A 351 7.47 -10.27 0.49
CA ALA A 351 8.68 -11.04 0.26
C ALA A 351 8.59 -11.92 -1.00
N THR A 352 7.38 -12.45 -1.31
CA THR A 352 7.14 -13.28 -2.50
C THR A 352 6.31 -12.58 -3.58
N TYR A 353 6.12 -11.25 -3.45
CA TYR A 353 5.20 -10.49 -4.30
C TYR A 353 5.48 -10.67 -5.80
N ASN A 354 6.74 -10.59 -6.22
CA ASN A 354 7.11 -10.67 -7.63
C ASN A 354 6.85 -12.06 -8.21
N GLU A 355 7.14 -13.12 -7.45
CA GLU A 355 6.91 -14.52 -7.83
C GLU A 355 5.41 -14.82 -7.92
N ASP A 356 4.64 -14.32 -6.95
CA ASP A 356 3.21 -14.55 -6.81
C ASP A 356 2.33 -13.64 -7.68
N TYR A 357 2.90 -12.58 -8.28
CA TYR A 357 2.12 -11.50 -8.90
C TYR A 357 1.07 -11.99 -9.91
N SER A 358 1.45 -12.88 -10.83
CA SER A 358 0.55 -13.42 -11.84
C SER A 358 -0.63 -14.22 -11.24
N ARG A 359 -0.38 -14.96 -10.15
CA ARG A 359 -1.40 -15.67 -9.39
C ARG A 359 -2.33 -14.69 -8.67
N LEU A 360 -1.75 -13.72 -7.94
CA LEU A 360 -2.47 -12.71 -7.18
C LEU A 360 -3.39 -11.85 -8.06
N LEU A 361 -2.94 -11.54 -9.29
CA LEU A 361 -3.71 -10.74 -10.25
C LEU A 361 -4.98 -11.45 -10.73
N THR A 362 -4.95 -12.77 -10.84
CA THR A 362 -6.07 -13.58 -11.36
C THR A 362 -6.97 -14.14 -10.25
N GLU A 363 -6.59 -13.98 -8.99
CA GLU A 363 -7.34 -14.51 -7.85
C GLU A 363 -8.67 -13.79 -7.65
N LYS A 364 -9.79 -14.55 -7.61
CA LYS A 364 -11.16 -14.01 -7.56
C LYS A 364 -11.40 -13.06 -6.38
N ALA A 365 -10.80 -13.36 -5.24
CA ALA A 365 -10.93 -12.52 -4.04
C ALA A 365 -10.12 -11.22 -4.10
N ALA A 366 -9.41 -10.98 -5.21
CA ALA A 366 -8.63 -9.77 -5.50
C ALA A 366 -7.74 -9.33 -4.33
N PRO A 367 -6.73 -10.14 -3.94
CA PRO A 367 -5.87 -9.83 -2.79
C PRO A 367 -5.05 -8.55 -2.97
N LEU A 368 -4.78 -8.11 -4.21
CA LEU A 368 -4.05 -6.87 -4.48
C LEU A 368 -4.90 -5.60 -4.30
N PHE A 369 -6.21 -5.72 -4.22
CA PHE A 369 -7.10 -4.57 -4.10
C PHE A 369 -7.10 -4.01 -2.67
N ASN A 370 -6.63 -2.77 -2.49
CA ASN A 370 -6.63 -2.09 -1.19
C ASN A 370 -8.07 -1.74 -0.75
N ARG A 371 -8.70 -2.64 0.01
CA ARG A 371 -10.08 -2.48 0.47
C ARG A 371 -10.27 -1.34 1.44
N VAL A 372 -9.24 -1.00 2.21
CA VAL A 372 -9.29 0.07 3.21
C VAL A 372 -9.43 1.44 2.55
N LEU A 373 -8.63 1.71 1.52
CA LEU A 373 -8.59 3.02 0.87
C LEU A 373 -9.47 3.11 -0.38
N ASN A 374 -9.70 2.00 -1.08
CA ASN A 374 -10.36 2.00 -2.39
C ASN A 374 -11.66 1.18 -2.43
N GLY A 375 -11.85 0.24 -1.49
CA GLY A 375 -13.11 -0.49 -1.36
C GLY A 375 -14.22 0.44 -0.88
N THR A 376 -15.31 0.53 -1.65
CA THR A 376 -16.47 1.39 -1.31
C THR A 376 -17.69 0.54 -1.06
N TYR A 377 -18.23 0.65 0.15
CA TYR A 377 -19.32 -0.19 0.64
C TYR A 377 -20.51 0.66 1.04
N ALA A 378 -21.72 0.17 0.77
CA ALA A 378 -22.92 0.73 1.36
C ALA A 378 -22.80 0.59 2.89
N PRO A 379 -22.96 1.68 3.66
CA PRO A 379 -22.73 1.63 5.10
C PRO A 379 -23.85 0.92 5.86
N GLY A 380 -25.03 0.77 5.26
CA GLY A 380 -26.19 0.25 5.95
C GLY A 380 -26.45 1.01 7.25
N SER A 381 -26.88 0.31 8.27
CA SER A 381 -27.24 0.93 9.56
C SER A 381 -26.08 1.61 10.29
N THR A 382 -24.81 1.47 9.86
CA THR A 382 -23.71 2.27 10.43
C THR A 382 -23.80 3.75 10.07
N PHE A 383 -24.64 4.12 9.12
CA PHE A 383 -24.92 5.51 8.73
C PHE A 383 -25.89 6.24 9.68
N LYS A 384 -26.71 5.48 10.42
CA LYS A 384 -27.77 6.04 11.28
C LYS A 384 -27.30 7.04 12.34
N PRO A 385 -26.16 6.87 13.02
CA PRO A 385 -25.65 7.90 13.94
C PRO A 385 -25.43 9.26 13.27
N ALA A 386 -24.97 9.30 12.01
CA ALA A 386 -24.81 10.55 11.26
C ALA A 386 -26.15 11.22 10.98
N VAL A 387 -27.18 10.44 10.62
CA VAL A 387 -28.54 10.93 10.37
C VAL A 387 -29.17 11.41 11.67
N ALA A 388 -28.97 10.69 12.80
CA ALA A 388 -29.45 11.13 14.12
C ALA A 388 -28.81 12.46 14.51
N LEU A 389 -27.52 12.62 14.33
CA LEU A 389 -26.79 13.85 14.65
C LEU A 389 -27.29 15.03 13.83
N ALA A 390 -27.47 14.86 12.51
CA ALA A 390 -28.04 15.85 11.62
C ALA A 390 -29.47 16.23 12.04
N GLY A 391 -30.29 15.20 12.33
CA GLY A 391 -31.69 15.41 12.78
C GLY A 391 -31.81 16.19 14.07
N LEU A 392 -31.01 15.87 15.07
CA LEU A 392 -30.96 16.54 16.37
C LEU A 392 -30.49 18.00 16.24
N GLN A 393 -29.41 18.23 15.48
CA GLN A 393 -28.91 19.59 15.32
C GLN A 393 -29.84 20.46 14.53
N VAL A 394 -30.41 19.97 13.42
CA VAL A 394 -31.43 20.70 12.66
C VAL A 394 -32.67 20.96 13.52
N GLY A 395 -33.12 19.99 14.31
CA GLY A 395 -34.28 20.13 15.15
C GLY A 395 -34.15 21.15 16.30
N LYS A 396 -32.91 21.46 16.70
CA LYS A 396 -32.63 22.55 17.62
C LYS A 396 -32.93 23.92 17.01
N ASP A 397 -32.59 24.12 15.73
CA ASP A 397 -32.68 25.38 15.05
C ASP A 397 -33.99 25.50 14.22
N ASP A 398 -34.49 24.37 13.70
CA ASP A 398 -35.67 24.22 12.86
C ASP A 398 -36.46 22.94 13.26
N PRO A 399 -37.35 23.03 14.30
CA PRO A 399 -38.11 21.88 14.80
C PRO A 399 -39.03 21.23 13.77
N GLU A 400 -39.39 21.91 12.70
CA GLU A 400 -40.24 21.36 11.64
C GLU A 400 -39.47 20.33 10.80
N HIS A 401 -38.18 20.58 10.55
CA HIS A 401 -37.37 19.77 9.66
C HIS A 401 -36.39 18.86 10.38
N GLY A 402 -36.29 18.92 11.70
CA GLY A 402 -35.42 18.06 12.49
C GLY A 402 -36.18 17.28 13.58
N ILE A 403 -35.40 16.68 14.49
CA ILE A 403 -35.90 15.94 15.67
C ILE A 403 -35.26 16.49 16.94
N ASN A 404 -35.84 16.17 18.09
CA ASN A 404 -35.26 16.41 19.41
C ASN A 404 -35.15 15.06 20.17
N ALA A 405 -34.57 15.09 21.36
CA ALA A 405 -34.41 13.90 22.19
C ALA A 405 -35.74 13.21 22.59
N GLU A 406 -36.82 13.95 22.64
CA GLU A 406 -38.16 13.47 23.00
C GLU A 406 -38.98 13.02 21.81
N THR A 407 -38.48 13.26 20.58
CA THR A 407 -39.17 12.82 19.35
C THR A 407 -39.28 11.32 19.32
N THR A 408 -40.45 10.78 19.16
CA THR A 408 -40.70 9.33 19.10
C THR A 408 -41.50 8.95 17.87
N TYR A 409 -41.21 7.77 17.35
CA TYR A 409 -42.01 7.12 16.30
C TYR A 409 -42.34 5.68 16.74
N ASP A 410 -43.54 5.25 16.35
CA ASP A 410 -44.02 3.90 16.65
C ASP A 410 -43.62 2.95 15.52
N CYS A 411 -42.82 1.94 15.86
CA CYS A 411 -42.38 0.85 14.96
C CYS A 411 -43.26 -0.37 15.24
N LEU A 412 -44.46 -0.39 14.65
CA LEU A 412 -45.46 -1.41 14.87
C LEU A 412 -45.76 -2.20 13.60
N ASP A 413 -46.12 -3.47 13.75
CA ASP A 413 -46.65 -4.29 12.65
C ASP A 413 -48.13 -3.97 12.44
N LEU A 414 -48.41 -3.19 11.41
CA LEU A 414 -49.78 -2.75 11.07
C LEU A 414 -50.53 -3.77 10.19
N ARG A 415 -49.99 -4.98 9.97
CA ARG A 415 -50.59 -6.00 9.09
C ARG A 415 -51.32 -7.08 9.88
N PRO A 416 -52.63 -6.93 10.12
CA PRO A 416 -53.37 -7.85 10.99
C PRO A 416 -53.52 -9.30 10.46
N ASN A 417 -53.08 -9.64 9.24
CA ASN A 417 -53.43 -10.94 8.64
C ASN A 417 -52.37 -11.58 7.69
N LYS A 418 -51.10 -11.18 7.66
CA LYS A 418 -50.15 -11.70 6.67
C LYS A 418 -49.05 -12.62 7.21
N GLY A 419 -49.32 -13.40 8.26
CA GLY A 419 -48.52 -14.61 8.59
C GLY A 419 -46.99 -14.45 8.80
N ARG A 420 -46.44 -13.27 8.84
CA ARG A 420 -45.09 -12.94 9.25
C ARG A 420 -45.11 -11.99 10.43
N PRO A 421 -44.99 -12.46 11.66
CA PRO A 421 -44.98 -11.58 12.81
C PRO A 421 -43.71 -10.71 12.84
N GLY A 422 -43.82 -9.46 13.24
CA GLY A 422 -42.71 -8.67 13.76
C GLY A 422 -42.02 -7.68 12.83
N TYR A 423 -42.65 -7.18 11.77
CA TYR A 423 -42.09 -6.11 10.95
C TYR A 423 -42.80 -4.76 11.17
N GLY A 424 -42.06 -3.75 11.60
CA GLY A 424 -42.59 -2.39 11.63
C GLY A 424 -42.78 -1.83 10.22
N GLU A 425 -43.82 -1.00 10.03
CA GLU A 425 -44.16 -0.40 8.74
C GLU A 425 -44.02 1.12 8.78
N TYR A 426 -43.57 1.71 7.68
CA TYR A 426 -43.59 3.15 7.43
C TYR A 426 -44.17 3.43 6.06
N THR A 427 -45.28 4.17 6.05
CA THR A 427 -45.97 4.59 4.82
C THR A 427 -45.91 6.11 4.71
N LEU A 428 -45.53 6.62 3.57
CA LEU A 428 -45.65 8.05 3.28
C LEU A 428 -47.12 8.39 3.01
N ASP A 429 -47.70 9.32 3.78
CA ASP A 429 -49.10 9.74 3.64
C ASP A 429 -49.45 10.16 2.20
N LYS A 430 -48.46 10.68 1.46
CA LYS A 430 -48.60 11.13 0.07
C LYS A 430 -48.64 9.99 -0.95
N TYR A 431 -48.07 8.81 -0.60
CA TYR A 431 -47.94 7.66 -1.48
C TYR A 431 -48.45 6.40 -0.76
N GLN A 432 -49.76 6.24 -0.67
CA GLN A 432 -50.41 5.15 0.10
C GLN A 432 -50.00 3.72 -0.32
N ASP A 433 -49.42 3.56 -1.53
CA ASP A 433 -48.98 2.28 -2.05
C ASP A 433 -47.48 2.01 -1.82
N PHE A 434 -46.73 2.96 -1.22
CA PHE A 434 -45.31 2.83 -0.95
C PHE A 434 -45.02 2.63 0.54
N THR A 435 -44.78 1.40 0.93
CA THR A 435 -44.51 1.01 2.33
C THR A 435 -43.09 0.47 2.48
N LEU A 436 -42.36 1.01 3.42
CA LEU A 436 -41.03 0.53 3.84
C LEU A 436 -41.14 -0.21 5.17
N TYR A 437 -40.25 -1.14 5.41
CA TYR A 437 -40.30 -2.07 6.52
C TYR A 437 -39.09 -1.96 7.43
N CYS A 438 -39.32 -2.23 8.73
CA CYS A 438 -38.24 -2.52 9.67
C CYS A 438 -38.07 -4.02 9.80
N LEU A 439 -36.85 -4.46 10.21
CA LEU A 439 -36.53 -5.88 10.35
C LEU A 439 -37.31 -6.54 11.51
N HIS A 440 -37.65 -5.75 12.53
CA HIS A 440 -38.40 -6.19 13.72
C HIS A 440 -39.41 -5.11 14.14
N GLU A 441 -40.39 -5.51 14.94
CA GLU A 441 -41.24 -4.60 15.68
C GLU A 441 -40.51 -4.13 16.94
N HIS A 442 -40.27 -2.81 17.06
CA HIS A 442 -39.50 -2.25 18.17
C HIS A 442 -40.39 -1.46 19.16
N GLY A 443 -41.70 -1.31 18.85
CA GLY A 443 -42.61 -0.44 19.59
C GLY A 443 -42.23 1.03 19.47
N ARG A 444 -42.51 1.79 20.50
CA ARG A 444 -42.20 3.23 20.54
C ARG A 444 -40.71 3.45 20.76
N CYS A 445 -40.08 4.18 19.83
CA CYS A 445 -38.64 4.49 19.85
C CYS A 445 -38.40 5.99 19.88
N ASP A 446 -37.57 6.45 20.79
CA ASP A 446 -36.83 7.70 20.70
C ASP A 446 -35.49 7.49 19.94
N VAL A 447 -34.70 8.55 19.82
CA VAL A 447 -33.44 8.50 19.04
C VAL A 447 -32.39 7.54 19.66
N VAL A 448 -32.30 7.47 20.99
CA VAL A 448 -31.34 6.61 21.70
C VAL A 448 -31.68 5.14 21.47
N LYS A 449 -32.95 4.78 21.76
CA LYS A 449 -33.45 3.42 21.50
C LYS A 449 -33.36 3.05 20.02
N ALA A 450 -33.70 3.98 19.13
CA ALA A 450 -33.68 3.73 17.68
C ALA A 450 -32.28 3.42 17.14
N ILE A 451 -31.23 4.04 17.68
CA ILE A 451 -29.84 3.70 17.38
C ILE A 451 -29.53 2.29 17.95
N GLY A 452 -29.87 2.05 19.22
CA GLY A 452 -29.59 0.79 19.94
C GLY A 452 -30.15 -0.44 19.23
N VAL A 453 -31.46 -0.42 18.92
CA VAL A 453 -32.15 -1.53 18.23
C VAL A 453 -32.11 -1.43 16.71
N SER A 454 -31.43 -0.42 16.17
CA SER A 454 -31.31 -0.18 14.71
C SER A 454 -32.64 -0.01 13.98
N CYS A 455 -33.61 0.75 14.54
CA CYS A 455 -34.94 0.91 14.00
C CYS A 455 -34.95 1.66 12.67
N ASN A 456 -35.34 1.03 11.56
CA ASN A 456 -35.45 1.69 10.25
C ASN A 456 -36.58 2.74 10.22
N ILE A 457 -37.71 2.47 10.87
CA ILE A 457 -38.88 3.38 10.85
C ILE A 457 -38.51 4.76 11.37
N PHE A 458 -37.79 4.79 12.50
CA PHE A 458 -37.30 6.05 13.08
C PHE A 458 -36.46 6.84 12.08
N PHE A 459 -35.57 6.18 11.39
CA PHE A 459 -34.64 6.83 10.47
C PHE A 459 -35.27 7.17 9.11
N TYR A 460 -36.25 6.42 8.63
CA TYR A 460 -37.05 6.85 7.48
C TYR A 460 -37.78 8.17 7.79
N ALA A 461 -38.46 8.24 8.94
CA ALA A 461 -39.16 9.45 9.36
C ALA A 461 -38.22 10.65 9.56
N THR A 462 -37.05 10.40 10.18
CA THR A 462 -36.03 11.45 10.37
C THR A 462 -35.49 11.93 9.03
N GLY A 463 -35.11 11.02 8.12
CA GLY A 463 -34.62 11.36 6.79
C GLY A 463 -35.63 12.13 5.95
N TYR A 464 -36.92 11.77 6.04
CA TYR A 464 -38.00 12.48 5.37
C TYR A 464 -38.11 13.94 5.85
N ARG A 465 -38.06 14.16 7.17
CA ARG A 465 -38.10 15.51 7.76
C ARG A 465 -36.91 16.36 7.40
N LEU A 466 -35.65 15.77 7.46
CA LEU A 466 -34.43 16.46 7.11
C LEU A 466 -34.39 16.86 5.64
N GLY A 467 -34.80 15.96 4.78
CA GLY A 467 -34.49 16.01 3.35
C GLY A 467 -32.99 15.76 3.07
N ILE A 468 -32.70 15.31 1.84
CA ILE A 468 -31.34 14.84 1.46
C ILE A 468 -30.25 15.92 1.57
N THR A 469 -30.61 17.19 1.27
CA THR A 469 -29.60 18.28 1.28
C THR A 469 -29.07 18.54 2.68
N ARG A 470 -29.97 18.77 3.67
CA ARG A 470 -29.55 19.02 5.06
C ARG A 470 -28.79 17.82 5.64
N MET A 471 -29.28 16.60 5.36
CA MET A 471 -28.62 15.37 5.80
C MET A 471 -27.17 15.31 5.28
N ASN A 472 -26.97 15.58 3.99
CA ASN A 472 -25.66 15.52 3.35
C ASN A 472 -24.69 16.61 3.83
N ASP A 473 -25.18 17.79 4.22
CA ASP A 473 -24.33 18.86 4.75
C ASP A 473 -23.61 18.43 6.05
N TYR A 474 -24.28 17.68 6.92
CA TYR A 474 -23.66 17.11 8.13
C TYR A 474 -22.83 15.87 7.82
N CYS A 475 -23.25 15.02 6.90
CA CYS A 475 -22.47 13.84 6.50
C CYS A 475 -21.11 14.22 5.88
N LYS A 476 -21.05 15.28 5.07
CA LYS A 476 -19.78 15.81 4.53
C LYS A 476 -18.87 16.34 5.63
N GLN A 477 -19.41 17.04 6.64
CA GLN A 477 -18.63 17.49 7.79
C GLN A 477 -18.05 16.32 8.59
N LEU A 478 -18.77 15.21 8.70
CA LEU A 478 -18.31 13.96 9.32
C LEU A 478 -17.27 13.19 8.48
N GLY A 479 -16.99 13.63 7.25
CA GLY A 479 -16.00 12.99 6.38
C GLY A 479 -16.54 11.95 5.41
N LEU A 480 -17.89 11.81 5.33
CA LEU A 480 -18.51 10.86 4.42
C LEU A 480 -18.65 11.46 3.00
N GLY A 481 -18.16 10.74 2.00
CA GLY A 481 -18.16 11.20 0.60
C GLY A 481 -17.09 12.25 0.27
N VAL A 482 -16.08 12.42 1.13
CA VAL A 482 -14.94 13.35 0.95
C VAL A 482 -13.63 12.67 1.35
N SER A 483 -12.50 13.28 0.98
CA SER A 483 -11.17 12.77 1.36
C SER A 483 -11.00 12.73 2.88
N THR A 484 -10.24 11.72 3.36
CA THR A 484 -9.82 11.63 4.76
C THR A 484 -8.54 12.41 5.05
N GLY A 485 -7.81 12.81 4.00
CA GLY A 485 -6.54 13.52 4.11
C GLY A 485 -5.31 12.61 4.19
N ILE A 486 -5.47 11.29 4.09
CA ILE A 486 -4.36 10.32 4.25
C ILE A 486 -3.25 10.43 3.19
N GLY A 487 -3.51 11.10 2.06
CA GLY A 487 -2.49 11.40 1.05
C GLY A 487 -1.98 10.21 0.22
N MET A 488 -2.69 9.07 0.21
CA MET A 488 -2.24 7.83 -0.41
C MET A 488 -3.19 7.29 -1.50
N GLY A 489 -3.80 8.15 -2.29
CA GLY A 489 -4.62 7.67 -3.42
C GLY A 489 -5.91 6.96 -2.98
N GLU A 490 -6.67 7.58 -2.09
CA GLU A 490 -7.95 7.06 -1.57
C GLU A 490 -9.14 7.36 -2.49
N SER A 491 -10.14 6.48 -2.46
CA SER A 491 -11.46 6.73 -3.02
C SER A 491 -12.26 7.68 -2.13
N LYS A 492 -12.90 8.69 -2.72
CA LYS A 492 -13.80 9.60 -2.00
C LYS A 492 -15.15 8.99 -1.67
N GLY A 493 -15.44 7.79 -2.16
CA GLY A 493 -16.76 7.18 -2.02
C GLY A 493 -17.87 7.97 -2.73
N ILE A 494 -19.10 7.64 -2.40
CA ILE A 494 -20.32 8.30 -2.93
C ILE A 494 -21.22 8.63 -1.75
N LEU A 495 -21.54 9.89 -1.58
CA LEU A 495 -22.64 10.34 -0.71
C LEU A 495 -23.89 10.52 -1.56
N ALA A 496 -24.86 9.63 -1.36
CA ALA A 496 -26.10 9.60 -2.13
C ALA A 496 -26.82 10.94 -2.09
N GLY A 497 -27.21 11.47 -3.24
CA GLY A 497 -27.91 12.74 -3.30
C GLY A 497 -28.19 13.22 -4.71
N ARG A 498 -28.88 14.37 -4.80
CA ARG A 498 -29.25 14.99 -6.08
C ARG A 498 -28.03 15.30 -6.93
N GLU A 499 -26.98 15.86 -6.33
CA GLU A 499 -25.74 16.26 -7.00
C GLU A 499 -25.01 15.07 -7.65
N ASP A 500 -24.94 13.93 -6.97
CA ASP A 500 -24.31 12.72 -7.52
C ASP A 500 -25.13 12.11 -8.64
N ARG A 501 -26.47 12.02 -8.47
CA ARG A 501 -27.35 11.47 -9.51
C ARG A 501 -27.46 12.37 -10.73
N GLU A 502 -27.41 13.69 -10.56
CA GLU A 502 -27.37 14.63 -11.68
C GLU A 502 -26.12 14.43 -12.55
N LYS A 503 -24.96 14.21 -11.95
CA LYS A 503 -23.72 13.85 -12.67
C LYS A 503 -23.84 12.54 -13.47
N ARG A 504 -24.70 11.65 -13.04
CA ARG A 504 -25.00 10.36 -13.70
C ARG A 504 -26.26 10.40 -14.57
N GLU A 505 -26.83 11.58 -14.82
CA GLU A 505 -28.06 11.81 -15.58
C GLU A 505 -29.28 11.04 -15.04
N MET A 506 -29.36 10.87 -13.71
CA MET A 506 -30.41 10.15 -13.01
C MET A 506 -31.28 11.10 -12.17
N GLY A 507 -32.57 10.79 -12.03
CA GLY A 507 -33.48 11.52 -11.16
C GLY A 507 -33.29 11.17 -9.68
N TRP A 508 -33.69 12.11 -8.80
CA TRP A 508 -33.79 11.88 -7.36
C TRP A 508 -35.26 12.01 -6.91
N TYR A 509 -35.75 10.97 -6.26
CA TYR A 509 -37.12 10.91 -5.76
C TYR A 509 -37.16 10.99 -4.22
N GLU A 510 -38.28 11.35 -3.61
CA GLU A 510 -38.40 11.42 -2.15
C GLU A 510 -38.13 10.08 -1.47
N ALA A 511 -38.56 8.99 -2.08
CA ALA A 511 -38.29 7.63 -1.60
C ALA A 511 -36.79 7.32 -1.52
N ASP A 512 -35.96 7.89 -2.40
CA ASP A 512 -34.50 7.73 -2.36
C ASP A 512 -33.91 8.33 -1.08
N THR A 513 -34.47 9.43 -0.57
CA THR A 513 -34.05 10.03 0.69
C THR A 513 -34.29 9.11 1.89
N LEU A 514 -35.37 8.35 1.91
CA LEU A 514 -35.69 7.41 2.98
C LEU A 514 -34.66 6.26 3.03
N THR A 515 -34.43 5.65 1.89
CA THR A 515 -33.47 4.55 1.80
C THR A 515 -32.03 5.03 2.03
N ALA A 516 -31.65 6.23 1.57
CA ALA A 516 -30.39 6.87 1.87
C ALA A 516 -30.20 7.11 3.38
N ALA A 517 -31.27 7.50 4.12
CA ALA A 517 -31.17 7.76 5.56
C ALA A 517 -30.89 6.52 6.42
N ILE A 518 -31.05 5.32 5.89
CA ILE A 518 -30.64 4.06 6.54
C ILE A 518 -29.32 3.50 5.99
N GLY A 519 -28.59 4.31 5.18
CA GLY A 519 -27.30 3.93 4.63
C GLY A 519 -27.35 2.98 3.44
N GLN A 520 -28.49 2.93 2.76
CA GLN A 520 -28.70 2.20 1.51
C GLN A 520 -28.72 3.17 0.33
N ASN A 521 -29.30 2.78 -0.79
CA ASN A 521 -29.31 3.55 -2.03
C ASN A 521 -27.89 3.67 -2.61
N ASP A 522 -27.49 4.84 -3.10
CA ASP A 522 -26.18 5.09 -3.72
C ASP A 522 -25.05 5.37 -2.72
N ASN A 523 -25.32 5.39 -1.40
CA ASN A 523 -24.28 5.59 -0.40
C ASN A 523 -23.19 4.51 -0.47
N LYS A 524 -21.94 4.93 -0.65
CA LYS A 524 -20.76 4.04 -0.66
C LYS A 524 -19.57 4.74 -0.04
N PHE A 525 -19.01 4.17 1.04
CA PHE A 525 -17.89 4.75 1.75
C PHE A 525 -16.78 3.72 1.95
N THR A 526 -15.55 4.23 2.06
CA THR A 526 -14.40 3.37 2.40
C THR A 526 -14.37 3.07 3.89
N PRO A 527 -13.78 1.93 4.31
CA PRO A 527 -13.52 1.65 5.72
C PRO A 527 -12.75 2.76 6.43
N MET A 528 -11.82 3.42 5.73
CA MET A 528 -11.10 4.58 6.26
C MET A 528 -12.04 5.75 6.57
N GLN A 529 -12.96 6.07 5.67
CA GLN A 529 -13.98 7.11 5.92
C GLN A 529 -14.91 6.76 7.08
N LEU A 530 -15.32 5.48 7.19
CA LEU A 530 -16.17 5.02 8.30
C LEU A 530 -15.42 5.13 9.64
N CYS A 531 -14.13 4.85 9.67
CA CYS A 531 -13.31 4.99 10.88
C CYS A 531 -13.09 6.45 11.25
N ALA A 532 -12.79 7.32 10.28
CA ALA A 532 -12.64 8.76 10.52
C ALA A 532 -13.97 9.39 11.01
N TYR A 533 -15.10 9.00 10.42
CA TYR A 533 -16.42 9.44 10.82
C TYR A 533 -16.75 9.08 12.27
N ILE A 534 -16.54 7.82 12.66
CA ILE A 534 -16.85 7.41 14.04
C ILE A 534 -15.89 8.03 15.03
N SER A 535 -14.61 8.21 14.66
CA SER A 535 -13.62 8.91 15.48
C SER A 535 -13.98 10.37 15.72
N THR A 536 -14.57 11.05 14.71
CA THR A 536 -15.06 12.41 14.84
C THR A 536 -16.23 12.51 15.84
N ILE A 537 -17.15 11.55 15.85
CA ILE A 537 -18.22 11.50 16.87
C ILE A 537 -17.63 11.21 18.26
N ALA A 538 -16.69 10.26 18.34
CA ALA A 538 -16.11 9.83 19.60
C ALA A 538 -15.37 10.95 20.31
N ASN A 539 -14.59 11.78 19.59
CA ASN A 539 -13.79 12.86 20.18
C ASN A 539 -14.56 14.16 20.44
N GLY A 540 -15.87 14.19 20.16
CA GLY A 540 -16.71 15.35 20.44
C GLY A 540 -16.83 16.33 19.28
N GLY A 541 -16.47 15.96 18.07
CA GLY A 541 -16.81 16.68 16.84
C GLY A 541 -15.64 17.33 16.10
N THR A 542 -14.41 17.09 16.49
CA THR A 542 -13.24 17.55 15.73
C THR A 542 -12.79 16.49 14.74
N ARG A 543 -12.80 16.81 13.45
CA ARG A 543 -12.27 15.96 12.41
C ARG A 543 -10.87 16.39 12.06
N TYR A 544 -9.90 15.48 12.24
CA TYR A 544 -8.50 15.67 11.83
C TYR A 544 -8.22 15.01 10.48
N GLU A 545 -7.09 15.35 9.88
CA GLU A 545 -6.56 14.60 8.74
C GLU A 545 -6.08 13.22 9.20
N ALA A 546 -6.51 12.17 8.50
CA ALA A 546 -6.00 10.83 8.76
C ALA A 546 -4.52 10.77 8.33
N ARG A 547 -3.68 10.17 9.17
CA ARG A 547 -2.24 10.10 8.88
C ARG A 547 -1.67 8.72 9.17
N ILE A 548 -0.68 8.37 8.38
CA ILE A 548 0.02 7.08 8.45
C ILE A 548 1.49 7.26 8.82
N ILE A 549 2.04 8.44 8.59
CA ILE A 549 3.41 8.77 8.99
C ILE A 549 3.37 9.48 10.34
N LYS A 550 4.17 8.98 11.27
CA LYS A 550 4.38 9.61 12.57
C LYS A 550 5.45 10.69 12.46
N THR A 551 6.62 10.32 11.96
CA THR A 551 7.76 11.22 11.76
C THR A 551 8.68 10.64 10.68
N ILE A 552 9.54 11.45 10.10
CA ILE A 552 10.64 11.00 9.23
C ILE A 552 11.93 11.50 9.86
N LYS A 553 12.90 10.59 10.01
CA LYS A 553 14.19 10.87 10.62
C LYS A 553 15.33 10.52 9.67
N THR A 554 16.52 11.02 9.94
CA THR A 554 17.74 10.53 9.28
C THR A 554 17.90 9.03 9.50
N TYR A 555 18.68 8.35 8.66
CA TYR A 555 18.86 6.89 8.72
C TYR A 555 19.32 6.39 10.10
N ASP A 556 20.18 7.15 10.75
CA ASP A 556 20.69 6.89 12.12
C ASP A 556 19.71 7.27 13.23
N MET A 557 18.53 7.77 12.88
CA MET A 557 17.48 8.22 13.80
C MET A 557 17.84 9.43 14.68
N GLU A 558 18.96 10.10 14.42
CA GLU A 558 19.45 11.21 15.25
C GLU A 558 18.70 12.53 14.98
N GLU A 559 18.47 12.86 13.69
CA GLU A 559 17.85 14.12 13.30
C GLU A 559 16.42 13.91 12.78
N THR A 560 15.52 14.82 13.11
CA THR A 560 14.13 14.83 12.60
C THR A 560 14.07 15.64 11.30
N VAL A 561 13.59 14.99 10.25
CA VAL A 561 13.37 15.57 8.91
C VAL A 561 11.93 16.06 8.75
N VAL A 562 10.97 15.29 9.26
CA VAL A 562 9.55 15.65 9.33
C VAL A 562 9.07 15.46 10.76
N GLU A 563 8.56 16.52 11.36
CA GLU A 563 8.12 16.53 12.75
C GLU A 563 6.90 15.62 12.99
N ASP A 564 6.84 15.05 14.19
CA ASP A 564 5.66 14.36 14.69
C ASP A 564 4.59 15.40 15.06
N THR A 565 3.44 15.33 14.40
CA THR A 565 2.30 16.22 14.65
C THR A 565 1.27 15.63 15.62
N SER A 566 1.58 14.56 16.36
CA SER A 566 0.62 13.91 17.28
C SER A 566 0.14 14.82 18.41
N GLU A 567 0.96 15.73 18.87
CA GLU A 567 0.56 16.72 19.88
C GLU A 567 -0.31 17.86 19.31
N ASN A 568 -0.16 18.15 18.02
CA ASN A 568 -0.90 19.19 17.31
C ASN A 568 -1.41 18.65 15.95
N PRO A 569 -2.36 17.72 15.95
CA PRO A 569 -2.86 17.11 14.72
C PRO A 569 -3.55 18.15 13.84
N VAL A 570 -3.42 18.01 12.52
CA VAL A 570 -4.02 18.94 11.55
C VAL A 570 -5.54 18.81 11.59
N VAL A 571 -6.22 19.88 11.99
CA VAL A 571 -7.69 19.95 12.00
C VAL A 571 -8.19 20.10 10.56
N TYR A 572 -8.99 19.15 10.09
CA TYR A 572 -9.64 19.25 8.78
C TYR A 572 -10.88 20.15 8.88
N ASN A 573 -11.74 19.90 9.86
CA ASN A 573 -12.87 20.77 10.25
C ASN A 573 -13.38 20.40 11.65
N GLU A 574 -14.08 21.35 12.25
CA GLU A 574 -14.91 21.13 13.42
C GLU A 574 -16.38 21.03 12.99
N LEU A 575 -17.13 20.12 13.60
CA LEU A 575 -18.55 19.97 13.33
C LEU A 575 -19.32 21.22 13.84
N ASN A 576 -20.17 21.76 13.01
CA ASN A 576 -21.13 22.78 13.45
C ASN A 576 -22.32 22.11 14.15
N VAL A 577 -22.05 21.44 15.29
CA VAL A 577 -23.02 20.66 16.07
C VAL A 577 -22.79 20.89 17.55
N ASP A 578 -23.88 21.04 18.29
CA ASP A 578 -23.82 21.15 19.74
C ASP A 578 -23.35 19.81 20.37
N THR A 579 -22.43 19.89 21.31
CA THR A 579 -21.90 18.74 22.05
C THR A 579 -22.99 17.91 22.74
N VAL A 580 -24.10 18.55 23.14
CA VAL A 580 -25.25 17.82 23.71
C VAL A 580 -25.85 16.84 22.67
N MET A 581 -25.93 17.23 21.41
CA MET A 581 -26.44 16.36 20.34
C MET A 581 -25.49 15.20 20.07
N ILE A 582 -24.18 15.45 20.07
CA ILE A 582 -23.15 14.42 19.95
C ILE A 582 -23.29 13.40 21.10
N ASN A 583 -23.47 13.87 22.34
CA ASN A 583 -23.63 13.01 23.51
C ASN A 583 -24.89 12.15 23.44
N ILE A 584 -26.01 12.67 22.94
CA ILE A 584 -27.26 11.88 22.74
C ILE A 584 -26.96 10.74 21.72
N VAL A 585 -26.28 11.02 20.63
CA VAL A 585 -25.92 10.00 19.64
C VAL A 585 -24.97 8.97 20.24
N LYS A 586 -23.95 9.40 21.00
CA LYS A 586 -23.05 8.50 21.74
C LYS A 586 -23.82 7.58 22.69
N GLN A 587 -24.79 8.09 23.44
CA GLN A 587 -25.64 7.27 24.33
C GLN A 587 -26.43 6.22 23.52
N GLY A 588 -26.96 6.56 22.36
CA GLY A 588 -27.58 5.59 21.45
C GLY A 588 -26.58 4.53 20.97
N MET A 589 -25.33 4.91 20.71
CA MET A 589 -24.28 3.97 20.33
C MET A 589 -23.82 3.07 21.49
N LYS A 590 -23.88 3.56 22.73
CA LYS A 590 -23.64 2.77 23.93
C LYS A 590 -24.72 1.70 24.11
N SER A 591 -25.98 2.05 23.90
CA SER A 591 -27.07 1.07 24.01
C SER A 591 -26.97 -0.06 22.96
N VAL A 592 -26.31 0.16 21.80
CA VAL A 592 -26.03 -0.92 20.84
C VAL A 592 -25.22 -2.04 21.44
N THR A 593 -24.26 -1.70 22.31
CA THR A 593 -23.31 -2.65 22.90
C THR A 593 -23.76 -3.19 24.25
N GLU A 594 -24.56 -2.43 25.01
CA GLU A 594 -25.05 -2.84 26.33
C GLU A 594 -26.25 -3.80 26.25
N ASP A 595 -27.28 -3.44 25.49
CA ASP A 595 -28.55 -4.19 25.39
C ASP A 595 -29.11 -4.30 23.95
N GLY A 596 -28.38 -3.79 22.97
CA GLY A 596 -28.77 -3.72 21.57
C GLY A 596 -28.14 -4.82 20.69
N THR A 597 -27.88 -4.44 19.42
CA THR A 597 -27.50 -5.40 18.37
C THR A 597 -26.08 -5.99 18.51
N ALA A 598 -25.24 -5.49 19.39
CA ALA A 598 -23.90 -5.98 19.69
C ALA A 598 -23.73 -6.51 21.13
N ALA A 599 -24.81 -6.54 21.92
CA ALA A 599 -24.77 -6.91 23.34
C ALA A 599 -24.29 -8.34 23.62
N GLU A 600 -24.50 -9.29 22.70
CA GLU A 600 -24.06 -10.68 22.86
C GLU A 600 -22.55 -10.80 23.11
N LEU A 601 -21.72 -9.95 22.51
CA LEU A 601 -20.28 -10.00 22.63
C LEU A 601 -19.69 -8.86 23.46
N LEU A 602 -20.38 -7.77 23.65
CA LEU A 602 -19.88 -6.56 24.34
C LEU A 602 -20.69 -6.15 25.58
N GLY A 603 -21.87 -6.78 25.84
CA GLY A 603 -22.70 -6.42 26.99
C GLY A 603 -22.01 -6.63 28.33
N ASP A 604 -21.22 -7.66 28.48
CA ASP A 604 -20.43 -7.96 29.66
C ASP A 604 -18.95 -7.56 29.53
N TYR A 605 -18.62 -6.71 28.56
CA TYR A 605 -17.23 -6.29 28.35
C TYR A 605 -16.80 -5.25 29.39
N ASP A 606 -15.64 -5.45 30.02
CA ASP A 606 -15.16 -4.61 31.15
C ASP A 606 -15.01 -3.12 30.80
N ILE A 607 -14.84 -2.80 29.51
CA ILE A 607 -14.67 -1.45 29.01
C ILE A 607 -15.93 -1.07 28.21
N ALA A 608 -16.60 0.00 28.62
CA ALA A 608 -17.77 0.48 27.92
C ALA A 608 -17.41 0.92 26.47
N VAL A 609 -18.18 0.46 25.49
CA VAL A 609 -17.95 0.68 24.07
C VAL A 609 -19.15 1.42 23.48
N GLY A 610 -18.90 2.38 22.60
CA GLY A 610 -19.94 2.93 21.72
C GLY A 610 -19.84 2.32 20.33
N GLY A 611 -20.90 1.72 19.78
CA GLY A 611 -20.79 1.03 18.50
C GLY A 611 -22.06 1.11 17.64
N LYS A 612 -21.95 0.61 16.41
CA LYS A 612 -23.11 0.42 15.51
C LYS A 612 -22.87 -0.70 14.52
N THR A 613 -23.77 -1.67 14.50
CA THR A 613 -23.79 -2.75 13.50
C THR A 613 -24.44 -2.27 12.20
N GLY A 614 -23.96 -2.76 11.08
CA GLY A 614 -24.52 -2.52 9.75
C GLY A 614 -24.64 -3.81 8.95
N THR A 615 -25.72 -3.92 8.20
CA THR A 615 -25.93 -4.94 7.20
C THR A 615 -26.32 -4.21 5.93
N ALA A 616 -25.57 -4.43 4.87
CA ALA A 616 -25.77 -3.75 3.61
C ALA A 616 -26.01 -4.77 2.50
N ASP A 617 -27.15 -4.67 1.87
CA ASP A 617 -27.50 -5.53 0.74
C ASP A 617 -26.52 -5.30 -0.41
N THR A 618 -26.23 -6.38 -1.11
CA THR A 618 -25.39 -6.41 -2.32
C THR A 618 -26.30 -6.65 -3.54
N THR A 619 -25.89 -7.43 -4.51
CA THR A 619 -26.74 -7.89 -5.61
C THR A 619 -27.71 -8.98 -5.15
N ASP A 620 -28.81 -9.16 -5.87
CA ASP A 620 -29.96 -10.00 -5.47
C ASP A 620 -29.63 -11.45 -5.04
N ASP A 621 -28.54 -12.03 -5.50
CA ASP A 621 -28.16 -13.41 -5.21
C ASP A 621 -26.97 -13.58 -4.28
N ALA A 622 -26.27 -12.49 -3.90
CA ALA A 622 -25.13 -12.54 -2.99
C ALA A 622 -25.54 -12.30 -1.52
N THR A 623 -24.72 -12.82 -0.60
CA THR A 623 -24.86 -12.50 0.82
C THR A 623 -24.58 -11.02 1.08
N ALA A 624 -25.30 -10.40 2.01
CA ALA A 624 -25.10 -9.02 2.41
C ALA A 624 -23.69 -8.80 3.00
N ASN A 625 -23.16 -7.58 2.87
CA ASN A 625 -21.94 -7.17 3.58
C ASN A 625 -22.25 -6.89 5.05
N ALA A 626 -21.36 -7.34 5.93
CA ALA A 626 -21.44 -7.12 7.36
C ALA A 626 -20.51 -5.99 7.77
N LEU A 627 -21.01 -5.00 8.52
CA LEU A 627 -20.23 -3.85 8.96
C LEU A 627 -20.37 -3.66 10.47
N PHE A 628 -19.30 -3.20 11.10
CA PHE A 628 -19.31 -2.72 12.46
C PHE A 628 -18.39 -1.52 12.61
N ILE A 629 -18.89 -0.45 13.24
CA ILE A 629 -18.09 0.69 13.65
C ILE A 629 -18.19 0.86 15.16
N ALA A 630 -17.10 1.18 15.82
CA ALA A 630 -17.11 1.38 17.27
C ALA A 630 -15.98 2.30 17.72
N PHE A 631 -16.07 2.77 18.95
CA PHE A 631 -14.99 3.45 19.67
C PHE A 631 -14.96 3.00 21.14
N ALA A 632 -13.79 3.03 21.70
CA ALA A 632 -13.56 2.67 23.10
C ALA A 632 -12.36 3.46 23.70
N PRO A 633 -12.31 3.66 25.06
CA PRO A 633 -13.45 3.54 25.98
C PRO A 633 -14.55 4.55 25.68
N PHE A 634 -15.76 4.34 26.20
CA PHE A 634 -16.89 5.23 25.92
C PHE A 634 -16.72 6.64 26.48
N ASP A 635 -16.27 6.75 27.74
CA ASP A 635 -16.16 8.02 28.44
C ASP A 635 -14.96 8.84 27.98
N GLU A 636 -13.81 8.22 27.82
CA GLU A 636 -12.56 8.81 27.34
C GLU A 636 -12.05 8.07 26.09
N PRO A 637 -12.62 8.30 24.92
CA PRO A 637 -12.28 7.55 23.72
C PRO A 637 -10.79 7.67 23.33
N GLU A 638 -10.17 6.52 23.04
CA GLU A 638 -8.79 6.42 22.59
C GLU A 638 -8.72 5.91 21.14
N ILE A 639 -9.46 4.84 20.84
CA ILE A 639 -9.45 4.25 19.48
C ILE A 639 -10.85 4.15 18.89
N GLY A 640 -10.91 4.38 17.59
CA GLY A 640 -12.04 4.09 16.72
C GLY A 640 -11.73 2.91 15.81
N VAL A 641 -12.72 2.07 15.53
CA VAL A 641 -12.59 0.94 14.61
C VAL A 641 -13.69 0.94 13.57
N ALA A 642 -13.36 0.55 12.34
CA ALA A 642 -14.31 0.25 11.27
C ALA A 642 -13.96 -1.09 10.65
N ILE A 643 -14.93 -1.99 10.59
CA ILE A 643 -14.78 -3.35 10.12
C ILE A 643 -15.82 -3.62 9.06
N VAL A 644 -15.38 -4.17 7.94
CA VAL A 644 -16.21 -4.60 6.82
C VAL A 644 -15.88 -6.06 6.49
N GLY A 645 -16.89 -6.92 6.47
CA GLY A 645 -16.80 -8.27 5.94
C GLY A 645 -17.66 -8.38 4.68
N GLU A 646 -17.02 -8.62 3.54
CA GLU A 646 -17.73 -8.80 2.27
C GLU A 646 -18.49 -10.13 2.30
N ARG A 647 -19.78 -10.07 1.98
CA ARG A 647 -20.65 -11.26 1.93
C ARG A 647 -20.66 -12.06 3.25
N CYS A 648 -20.42 -11.39 4.37
CA CYS A 648 -20.42 -12.02 5.69
C CYS A 648 -21.77 -12.02 6.39
N GLY A 649 -22.83 -11.47 5.79
CA GLY A 649 -24.20 -11.48 6.29
C GLY A 649 -24.47 -10.36 7.30
N TYR A 650 -24.75 -10.72 8.56
CA TYR A 650 -25.17 -9.75 9.56
C TYR A 650 -23.99 -9.04 10.23
N GLY A 651 -24.14 -7.73 10.46
CA GLY A 651 -23.08 -6.88 11.04
C GLY A 651 -22.68 -7.24 12.46
N ASN A 652 -23.51 -7.90 13.25
CA ASN A 652 -23.16 -8.36 14.59
C ASN A 652 -22.01 -9.40 14.58
N ARG A 653 -21.78 -10.11 13.47
CA ARG A 653 -20.65 -11.04 13.33
C ARG A 653 -19.31 -10.30 13.40
N MET A 654 -19.23 -9.06 12.92
CA MET A 654 -17.99 -8.26 12.91
C MET A 654 -17.60 -7.77 14.31
N VAL A 655 -18.50 -7.83 15.30
CA VAL A 655 -18.23 -7.43 16.69
C VAL A 655 -17.08 -8.24 17.30
N GLN A 656 -16.92 -9.52 16.91
CA GLN A 656 -15.82 -10.36 17.40
C GLN A 656 -14.44 -9.77 17.05
N VAL A 657 -14.30 -9.23 15.84
CA VAL A 657 -13.04 -8.61 15.41
C VAL A 657 -12.73 -7.37 16.24
N ALA A 658 -13.75 -6.54 16.52
CA ALA A 658 -13.57 -5.37 17.39
C ALA A 658 -13.16 -5.78 18.81
N ARG A 659 -13.78 -6.84 19.36
CA ARG A 659 -13.45 -7.37 20.69
C ARG A 659 -11.99 -7.84 20.76
N ASP A 660 -11.52 -8.60 19.77
CA ASP A 660 -10.13 -9.07 19.70
C ASP A 660 -9.14 -7.87 19.65
N ILE A 661 -9.48 -6.81 18.89
CA ILE A 661 -8.72 -5.57 18.82
C ILE A 661 -8.69 -4.85 20.18
N PHE A 662 -9.84 -4.71 20.85
CA PHE A 662 -9.92 -4.06 22.15
C PHE A 662 -9.21 -4.86 23.24
N ASP A 663 -9.29 -6.19 23.21
CA ASP A 663 -8.58 -7.07 24.13
C ASP A 663 -7.06 -6.88 23.99
N TYR A 664 -6.54 -6.82 22.76
CA TYR A 664 -5.12 -6.52 22.55
C TYR A 664 -4.78 -5.09 22.99
N TYR A 665 -5.55 -4.09 22.58
CA TYR A 665 -5.20 -2.69 22.81
C TYR A 665 -5.24 -2.29 24.30
N PHE A 666 -6.22 -2.77 25.05
CA PHE A 666 -6.44 -2.37 26.45
C PHE A 666 -5.94 -3.37 27.49
N LYS A 667 -5.85 -4.66 27.15
CA LYS A 667 -5.54 -5.74 28.11
C LYS A 667 -4.16 -6.35 27.94
N SER A 668 -3.50 -6.15 26.78
CA SER A 668 -2.13 -6.64 26.61
C SER A 668 -1.14 -5.78 27.41
N ASP A 669 -0.18 -6.44 28.07
CA ASP A 669 0.88 -5.76 28.78
C ASP A 669 1.88 -5.16 27.77
N LYS A 670 1.70 -3.87 27.45
CA LYS A 670 2.51 -3.15 26.46
C LYS A 670 3.90 -2.80 26.97
N THR A 671 4.23 -3.12 28.23
CA THR A 671 5.51 -2.78 28.85
C THR A 671 6.73 -3.43 28.19
N LEU A 672 6.54 -4.47 27.39
CA LEU A 672 7.62 -5.09 26.61
C LEU A 672 8.04 -4.30 25.36
N GLY A 673 7.21 -3.36 24.88
CA GLY A 673 7.50 -2.53 23.68
C GLY A 673 8.19 -1.19 23.98
N TYR A 674 8.18 -0.71 25.23
CA TYR A 674 8.73 0.60 25.60
C TYR A 674 10.23 0.58 25.94
N LEU A 675 10.88 -0.57 26.01
CA LEU A 675 12.28 -0.71 26.46
C LEU A 675 13.35 -0.35 25.41
N ILE A 676 12.96 0.08 24.20
CA ILE A 676 13.95 0.30 23.11
C ILE A 676 14.19 1.79 22.79
N LEU A 677 13.39 2.72 23.29
CA LEU A 677 13.51 4.14 22.92
C LEU A 677 14.06 5.10 23.98
N GLU A 678 14.37 4.66 25.20
CA GLU A 678 14.87 5.56 26.27
C GLU A 678 16.38 5.54 26.50
N GLU A 679 17.14 4.59 25.98
CA GLU A 679 18.62 4.65 26.08
C GLU A 679 19.26 4.25 24.75
N GLY A 680 20.01 5.19 24.17
CA GLY A 680 20.77 5.01 22.95
C GLY A 680 21.90 3.99 23.10
N ASP A 681 21.59 2.73 22.84
CA ASP A 681 22.58 1.68 22.60
C ASP A 681 22.14 0.84 21.40
N LEU A 682 22.41 1.38 20.21
CA LEU A 682 22.53 0.57 19.01
C LEU A 682 23.91 -0.09 19.06
N VAL A 683 23.93 -1.34 19.54
CA VAL A 683 25.11 -2.20 19.37
C VAL A 683 25.18 -2.57 17.91
N GLY A 684 26.19 -2.01 17.22
CA GLY A 684 26.52 -2.36 15.86
C GLY A 684 26.96 -3.83 15.76
N TYR A 685 26.46 -4.48 14.72
CA TYR A 685 27.06 -5.63 14.08
C TYR A 685 27.21 -5.36 12.60
#